data_f09d74bc7737c6bd07aa37bdb039a08f
#
_entry.id   f09d74bc7737c6bd07aa37bdb039a08f
#
_cell.length_a   1.000
_cell.length_b   1.000
_cell.length_c   1.000
_cell.angle_alpha   90.00
_cell.angle_beta   90.00
_cell.angle_gamma   90.00
#
_symmetry.space_group_name_H-M   'P 1'
#
loop_
_entity.id
_entity.type
_entity.pdbx_description
1 polymer ?
#
loop_
_entity_poly.entity_id
_entity_poly.type
_entity_poly.pdbx_seq_one_letter_code
_entity_poly.pdbx_strand_id
1 'polypeptide(L)'
;MKKTLIGGLSAALAGAAFALNGDGIEHYQDWQFNPVTVKDTNAWANVRGQMDFTRPMHGPWLTNPGYDTMTIGFITRVVCGAAVEYREKGTEKFVRQWNTSYGLIDYTDNVHVFFLKGLKPGTEYEYRLVDTMNSFETPYTEIAVGREIYTFRTLDPKRDSYRAWFTADFHGASRLVLDPMYERSGAASADLYFFLGDNVEDRFGSDPLYYITFGFMDDVCRLWGHSKPSVFVRGNHDLNGREFGQWKRFFPRADARNYYTVAQGPVLYVILDPNREWNNTAAAREQYEAYLQEQVAWFRELKKTDQWRQAKFRIVMSHYGTHYDGHDGIVGKYFDEFFNDTTDEGRVHLVMGGHEHRYMRHDPNSFVLKGMPNAPKRKMNVSDQYNYCQVILDQCEALTLDVSSDKLVFTSWNWHEQGKLNDQFEIRPDGSVKDLYDAVTKYEEKPALIKSGDTVAFLGDSITQMGTEKPWGYVNVVLKTLKDGGIDVKPVFAGVSGDSCRQMLARLEKDVLAKKPDWVIFSDGVNDPPNGGENKGVPLAEFKAKYTEIVEKILASGAKVAILGPTPVVEELEHVANRNQNDYAKFIRDFAAKRDLPFADMNGLFKTLIKAKADKKVREFTVDGTHLNERGNALFANEVVKTLAKATQADNKPVFVIDSLDNVARYGRLCKNFAPAFKFLQEKGWENLKADGSKFAIDGEKVFAFLQNAELKPWAKSLTEAHSAYIDIQVPLDGDEIFGVGRLDPRGAQKNFNGPDIRFYEQKLLPVKVRKGEFAMFLPPLGAHAPCCTDDGRKAVKKLVIKVLAD
;
A
#
# COMPACT_ATOMS: atom_id res chain seq x y z
N MET A 1 20.58 -18.45 -16.68
CA MET A 1 19.32 -18.93 -17.26
C MET A 1 18.11 -18.93 -16.29
N LYS A 2 18.15 -18.26 -15.13
CA LYS A 2 17.05 -18.16 -14.16
C LYS A 2 16.62 -16.70 -13.85
N LYS A 3 17.23 -15.71 -14.48
CA LYS A 3 16.74 -14.31 -14.47
C LYS A 3 15.52 -14.06 -15.37
N THR A 4 15.20 -15.03 -16.21
CA THR A 4 14.17 -14.91 -17.27
C THR A 4 12.74 -15.17 -16.77
N LEU A 5 12.53 -15.67 -15.54
CA LEU A 5 11.17 -15.99 -15.08
C LEU A 5 10.46 -14.84 -14.34
N ILE A 6 11.21 -13.93 -13.71
CA ILE A 6 10.60 -12.77 -13.02
C ILE A 6 10.39 -11.63 -14.00
N GLY A 7 11.35 -11.43 -14.93
CA GLY A 7 11.15 -10.53 -16.06
C GLY A 7 10.04 -11.00 -17.02
N GLY A 8 9.76 -12.30 -17.07
CA GLY A 8 8.68 -12.88 -17.86
C GLY A 8 7.27 -12.59 -17.32
N LEU A 9 7.11 -12.38 -16.02
CA LEU A 9 5.79 -12.00 -15.46
C LEU A 9 5.49 -10.50 -15.67
N SER A 10 6.49 -9.63 -15.53
CA SER A 10 6.33 -8.20 -15.84
C SER A 10 6.13 -7.99 -17.35
N ALA A 11 6.89 -8.71 -18.18
CA ALA A 11 6.71 -8.69 -19.64
C ALA A 11 5.42 -9.40 -20.09
N ALA A 12 4.96 -10.42 -19.35
CA ALA A 12 3.68 -11.08 -19.64
C ALA A 12 2.48 -10.23 -19.19
N LEU A 13 2.62 -9.45 -18.11
CA LEU A 13 1.60 -8.47 -17.70
C LEU A 13 1.57 -7.26 -18.65
N ALA A 14 2.73 -6.75 -19.06
CA ALA A 14 2.79 -5.72 -20.10
C ALA A 14 2.30 -6.28 -21.46
N GLY A 15 2.74 -7.47 -21.86
CA GLY A 15 2.28 -8.12 -23.09
C GLY A 15 0.81 -8.55 -23.05
N ALA A 16 0.28 -8.97 -21.90
CA ALA A 16 -1.15 -9.27 -21.73
C ALA A 16 -2.00 -7.98 -21.69
N ALA A 17 -1.46 -6.87 -21.17
CA ALA A 17 -2.11 -5.58 -21.25
C ALA A 17 -2.23 -5.08 -22.71
N PHE A 18 -1.22 -5.34 -23.52
CA PHE A 18 -1.25 -5.05 -24.97
C PHE A 18 -2.19 -5.98 -25.76
N ALA A 19 -2.38 -7.23 -25.31
CA ALA A 19 -3.21 -8.22 -26.01
C ALA A 19 -4.71 -8.14 -25.69
N LEU A 20 -5.11 -7.42 -24.65
CA LEU A 20 -6.50 -7.39 -24.19
C LEU A 20 -7.32 -6.18 -24.69
N ASN A 21 -6.68 -5.18 -25.32
CA ASN A 21 -7.36 -4.00 -25.85
C ASN A 21 -7.20 -3.92 -27.36
N GLY A 22 -8.02 -4.67 -28.12
CA GLY A 22 -8.05 -4.63 -29.58
C GLY A 22 -8.28 -3.24 -30.18
N ASP A 23 -8.90 -2.32 -29.44
CA ASP A 23 -9.23 -0.97 -29.91
C ASP A 23 -8.07 0.04 -29.77
N GLY A 24 -7.03 -0.27 -28.99
CA GLY A 24 -5.86 0.61 -28.78
C GLY A 24 -4.70 0.32 -29.74
N ILE A 25 -4.58 -0.93 -30.22
CA ILE A 25 -3.41 -1.40 -30.96
C ILE A 25 -3.47 -0.95 -32.42
N GLU A 26 -4.64 -0.87 -33.02
CA GLU A 26 -4.78 -0.42 -34.43
C GLU A 26 -4.35 1.03 -34.62
N HIS A 27 -4.60 1.90 -33.61
CA HIS A 27 -4.08 3.26 -33.64
C HIS A 27 -2.56 3.34 -33.44
N TYR A 28 -1.94 2.37 -32.76
CA TYR A 28 -0.51 2.36 -32.47
C TYR A 28 0.36 1.96 -33.65
N GLN A 29 -0.12 1.11 -34.56
CA GLN A 29 0.65 0.64 -35.73
C GLN A 29 0.78 1.69 -36.80
N ASP A 30 -0.15 2.66 -36.90
CA ASP A 30 -0.07 3.77 -37.83
C ASP A 30 0.90 4.89 -37.44
N TRP A 31 1.45 4.80 -36.22
CA TRP A 31 2.38 5.75 -35.63
C TRP A 31 3.83 5.26 -35.65
N GLN A 32 4.29 4.81 -36.82
CA GLN A 32 5.73 4.62 -37.03
C GLN A 32 6.40 5.99 -36.97
N PHE A 33 7.17 6.20 -35.89
CA PHE A 33 8.05 7.34 -35.70
C PHE A 33 9.23 7.33 -36.66
N ASN A 34 8.96 7.51 -37.94
CA ASN A 34 9.90 8.15 -38.78
C ASN A 34 9.62 9.64 -38.65
N PRO A 35 10.58 10.48 -38.21
CA PRO A 35 10.48 11.89 -38.45
C PRO A 35 10.20 12.01 -39.96
N VAL A 36 9.01 12.46 -40.31
CA VAL A 36 8.66 12.67 -41.73
C VAL A 36 9.57 13.79 -42.17
N THR A 37 10.74 13.41 -42.65
CA THR A 37 11.50 14.27 -43.55
C THR A 37 10.64 14.36 -44.80
N VAL A 38 9.64 15.23 -44.77
CA VAL A 38 8.72 15.45 -45.86
C VAL A 38 9.53 16.13 -46.93
N LYS A 39 10.07 15.32 -47.86
CA LYS A 39 10.64 15.80 -49.11
C LYS A 39 9.57 16.13 -50.14
N ASP A 40 8.30 15.93 -49.83
CA ASP A 40 7.19 16.09 -50.74
C ASP A 40 6.25 17.19 -50.25
N THR A 41 6.23 18.34 -50.97
CA THR A 41 5.39 19.52 -50.69
C THR A 41 3.89 19.18 -50.77
N ASN A 42 3.48 18.14 -51.54
CA ASN A 42 2.08 17.70 -51.55
C ASN A 42 1.66 16.91 -50.32
N ALA A 43 2.57 16.22 -49.66
CA ALA A 43 2.30 15.56 -48.39
C ALA A 43 2.01 16.59 -47.27
N TRP A 44 2.66 17.76 -47.31
CA TRP A 44 2.37 18.86 -46.36
C TRP A 44 0.96 19.42 -46.51
N ALA A 45 0.45 19.57 -47.72
CA ALA A 45 -0.91 20.06 -47.94
C ALA A 45 -1.98 19.07 -47.40
N ASN A 46 -1.72 17.76 -47.55
CA ASN A 46 -2.61 16.72 -47.02
C ASN A 46 -2.53 16.60 -45.50
N VAL A 47 -1.36 16.77 -44.94
CA VAL A 47 -1.14 16.82 -43.49
C VAL A 47 -1.76 18.07 -42.88
N ARG A 48 -1.71 19.21 -43.56
CA ARG A 48 -2.31 20.50 -43.16
C ARG A 48 -3.83 20.44 -42.95
N GLY A 49 -4.55 19.64 -43.74
CA GLY A 49 -6.00 19.45 -43.64
C GLY A 49 -6.43 18.50 -42.52
N GLN A 50 -5.52 17.70 -41.98
CA GLN A 50 -5.81 16.63 -41.01
C GLN A 50 -5.21 16.86 -39.61
N MET A 51 -4.29 17.80 -39.43
CA MET A 51 -3.65 18.08 -38.14
C MET A 51 -4.32 19.23 -37.41
N ASP A 52 -4.83 18.98 -36.25
CA ASP A 52 -5.10 20.02 -35.26
C ASP A 52 -3.77 20.38 -34.58
N PHE A 53 -3.04 21.30 -35.13
CA PHE A 53 -1.74 21.80 -34.63
C PHE A 53 -1.84 22.45 -33.25
N THR A 54 -3.06 22.68 -32.76
CA THR A 54 -3.32 23.29 -31.47
C THR A 54 -3.34 22.26 -30.33
N ARG A 55 -3.27 20.96 -30.65
CA ARG A 55 -3.16 19.88 -29.68
C ARG A 55 -1.78 19.26 -29.72
N PRO A 56 -1.09 19.15 -28.59
CA PRO A 56 0.16 18.42 -28.54
C PRO A 56 -0.09 16.95 -28.89
N MET A 57 0.92 16.29 -29.43
CA MET A 57 0.91 14.84 -29.60
C MET A 57 0.91 14.15 -28.25
N HIS A 58 1.74 14.63 -27.33
CA HIS A 58 1.84 14.17 -25.96
C HIS A 58 1.96 15.35 -25.02
N GLY A 59 1.35 15.27 -23.85
CA GLY A 59 1.35 16.33 -22.85
C GLY A 59 0.10 17.22 -22.88
N PRO A 60 0.13 18.39 -22.27
CA PRO A 60 1.27 18.91 -21.53
C PRO A 60 1.47 18.23 -20.17
N TRP A 61 2.68 18.28 -19.65
CA TRP A 61 3.00 17.86 -18.28
C TRP A 61 3.72 18.97 -17.51
N LEU A 62 3.56 18.94 -16.18
CA LEU A 62 4.15 19.89 -15.25
C LEU A 62 5.19 19.20 -14.39
N THR A 63 6.40 19.79 -14.28
CA THR A 63 7.50 19.31 -13.45
C THR A 63 8.23 20.45 -12.76
N ASN A 64 9.24 20.13 -11.95
CA ASN A 64 10.08 21.08 -11.24
C ASN A 64 9.27 22.21 -10.54
N PRO A 65 8.26 21.85 -9.74
CA PRO A 65 7.47 22.87 -9.05
C PRO A 65 8.31 23.60 -8.01
N GLY A 66 8.10 24.90 -7.90
CA GLY A 66 8.71 25.76 -6.89
C GLY A 66 7.76 26.83 -6.43
N TYR A 67 8.22 27.69 -5.52
CA TYR A 67 7.44 28.84 -5.07
C TYR A 67 7.29 29.89 -6.17
N ASP A 68 8.28 29.99 -7.03
CA ASP A 68 8.36 30.98 -8.11
C ASP A 68 8.67 30.34 -9.48
N THR A 69 8.62 29.02 -9.56
CA THR A 69 8.96 28.27 -10.77
C THR A 69 7.94 27.18 -11.10
N MET A 70 7.84 26.86 -12.39
CA MET A 70 7.16 25.70 -12.93
C MET A 70 7.79 25.33 -14.26
N THR A 71 7.90 24.04 -14.56
CA THR A 71 8.33 23.58 -15.87
C THR A 71 7.14 22.96 -16.61
N ILE A 72 6.94 23.36 -17.87
CA ILE A 72 5.90 22.84 -18.76
C ILE A 72 6.60 22.08 -19.89
N GLY A 73 6.23 20.83 -20.11
CA GLY A 73 6.71 20.01 -21.20
C GLY A 73 5.57 19.53 -22.11
N PHE A 74 5.82 19.40 -23.39
CA PHE A 74 4.93 18.75 -24.34
C PHE A 74 5.68 18.34 -25.62
N ILE A 75 5.06 17.49 -26.41
CA ILE A 75 5.63 16.99 -27.68
C ILE A 75 4.68 17.32 -28.81
N THR A 76 5.22 17.89 -29.87
CA THR A 76 4.51 18.14 -31.12
C THR A 76 4.69 16.97 -32.09
N ARG A 77 3.76 16.84 -33.03
CA ARG A 77 3.83 15.79 -34.06
C ARG A 77 5.03 15.93 -34.99
N VAL A 78 5.46 17.15 -35.24
CA VAL A 78 6.56 17.49 -36.15
C VAL A 78 7.55 18.39 -35.42
N VAL A 79 8.76 18.36 -35.86
CA VAL A 79 9.79 19.33 -35.45
C VAL A 79 9.33 20.72 -35.79
N CYS A 80 9.18 21.61 -34.80
CA CYS A 80 8.70 22.97 -35.01
C CYS A 80 9.22 23.90 -33.91
N GLY A 81 9.07 25.21 -34.08
CA GLY A 81 9.22 26.17 -33.00
C GLY A 81 7.97 26.15 -32.11
N ALA A 82 8.15 26.24 -30.80
CA ALA A 82 7.04 26.21 -29.86
C ALA A 82 7.18 27.28 -28.76
N ALA A 83 6.04 27.66 -28.19
CA ALA A 83 5.97 28.59 -27.06
C ALA A 83 4.88 28.14 -26.07
N VAL A 84 4.94 28.67 -24.88
CA VAL A 84 3.82 28.67 -23.93
C VAL A 84 3.39 30.12 -23.70
N GLU A 85 2.09 30.33 -23.62
CA GLU A 85 1.50 31.57 -23.12
C GLU A 85 0.93 31.30 -21.74
N TYR A 86 1.27 32.15 -20.77
CA TYR A 86 0.77 32.01 -19.40
C TYR A 86 0.40 33.34 -18.78
N ARG A 87 -0.50 33.31 -17.81
CA ARG A 87 -0.92 34.47 -17.05
C ARG A 87 -1.37 34.05 -15.64
N GLU A 88 -1.30 35.01 -14.71
CA GLU A 88 -1.99 34.86 -13.43
C GLU A 88 -3.52 34.77 -13.69
N LYS A 89 -4.18 33.78 -13.11
CA LYS A 89 -5.61 33.55 -13.31
C LYS A 89 -6.43 34.80 -12.93
N GLY A 90 -7.33 35.18 -13.82
CA GLY A 90 -8.15 36.38 -13.65
C GLY A 90 -7.53 37.67 -14.22
N THR A 91 -6.31 37.61 -14.76
CA THR A 91 -5.72 38.72 -15.51
C THR A 91 -6.01 38.58 -17.01
N GLU A 92 -5.98 39.70 -17.76
CA GLU A 92 -6.33 39.65 -19.18
C GLU A 92 -5.16 39.28 -20.09
N LYS A 93 -3.93 39.66 -19.72
CA LYS A 93 -2.78 39.60 -20.61
C LYS A 93 -1.94 38.35 -20.42
N PHE A 94 -1.78 37.56 -21.47
CA PHE A 94 -0.80 36.47 -21.52
C PHE A 94 0.62 36.98 -21.77
N VAL A 95 1.58 36.36 -21.11
CA VAL A 95 3.01 36.47 -21.39
C VAL A 95 3.41 35.24 -22.22
N ARG A 96 4.12 35.48 -23.35
CA ARG A 96 4.61 34.39 -24.21
C ARG A 96 6.09 34.15 -23.95
N GLN A 97 6.44 32.88 -23.79
CA GLN A 97 7.81 32.38 -23.68
C GLN A 97 8.07 31.38 -24.82
N TRP A 98 9.02 31.69 -25.68
CA TRP A 98 9.46 30.81 -26.77
C TRP A 98 10.47 29.78 -26.27
N ASN A 99 10.48 28.58 -26.87
CA ASN A 99 11.60 27.66 -26.77
C ASN A 99 12.73 28.19 -27.65
N THR A 100 13.89 28.47 -27.05
CA THR A 100 15.02 29.11 -27.78
C THR A 100 16.30 28.33 -27.57
N SER A 101 17.09 28.24 -28.64
CA SER A 101 18.45 27.72 -28.62
C SER A 101 19.37 28.83 -29.16
N TYR A 102 20.46 29.11 -28.46
CA TYR A 102 21.40 30.21 -28.82
C TYR A 102 20.74 31.56 -29.06
N GLY A 103 19.62 31.83 -28.38
CA GLY A 103 18.90 33.12 -28.46
C GLY A 103 17.90 33.21 -29.66
N LEU A 104 17.77 32.14 -30.43
CA LEU A 104 16.81 32.05 -31.54
C LEU A 104 15.73 31.02 -31.20
N ILE A 105 14.55 31.13 -31.82
CA ILE A 105 13.52 30.10 -31.68
C ILE A 105 14.10 28.75 -32.17
N ASP A 106 13.94 27.72 -31.35
CA ASP A 106 14.44 26.38 -31.66
C ASP A 106 13.43 25.64 -32.51
N TYR A 107 13.86 25.34 -33.77
CA TYR A 107 13.10 24.54 -34.72
C TYR A 107 13.70 23.14 -34.94
N THR A 108 14.57 22.70 -34.05
CA THR A 108 15.35 21.47 -34.26
C THR A 108 14.80 20.26 -33.52
N ASP A 109 13.79 20.46 -32.66
CA ASP A 109 13.20 19.41 -31.85
C ASP A 109 11.66 19.43 -31.89
N ASN A 110 11.07 18.30 -31.53
CA ASN A 110 9.63 18.16 -31.31
C ASN A 110 9.28 17.99 -29.83
N VAL A 111 10.28 17.87 -28.94
CA VAL A 111 10.11 17.87 -27.49
C VAL A 111 10.40 19.29 -26.97
N HIS A 112 9.39 19.90 -26.38
CA HIS A 112 9.46 21.28 -25.95
C HIS A 112 9.35 21.36 -24.44
N VAL A 113 10.30 22.05 -23.79
CA VAL A 113 10.34 22.22 -22.33
C VAL A 113 10.57 23.69 -21.99
N PHE A 114 9.74 24.24 -21.13
CA PHE A 114 9.71 25.64 -20.72
C PHE A 114 9.91 25.78 -19.23
N PHE A 115 11.00 26.38 -18.81
CA PHE A 115 11.26 26.76 -17.42
C PHE A 115 10.66 28.12 -17.12
N LEU A 116 9.48 28.19 -16.52
CA LEU A 116 8.87 29.43 -16.05
C LEU A 116 9.53 29.84 -14.73
N LYS A 117 9.87 31.13 -14.61
CA LYS A 117 10.52 31.71 -13.44
C LYS A 117 9.87 33.03 -13.06
N GLY A 118 10.07 33.48 -11.82
CA GLY A 118 9.54 34.75 -11.33
C GLY A 118 8.02 34.73 -11.13
N LEU A 119 7.46 33.54 -10.94
CA LEU A 119 6.06 33.37 -10.60
C LEU A 119 5.81 33.79 -9.14
N LYS A 120 4.56 34.07 -8.78
CA LYS A 120 4.19 34.38 -7.39
C LYS A 120 3.90 33.09 -6.62
N PRO A 121 4.36 32.95 -5.37
CA PRO A 121 4.03 31.78 -4.53
C PRO A 121 2.52 31.60 -4.30
N GLY A 122 2.07 30.36 -4.22
CA GLY A 122 0.69 30.00 -3.92
C GLY A 122 -0.35 30.50 -4.93
N THR A 123 0.09 30.88 -6.12
CA THR A 123 -0.73 31.57 -7.10
C THR A 123 -1.17 30.63 -8.21
N GLU A 124 -2.42 30.73 -8.64
CA GLU A 124 -2.97 29.97 -9.75
C GLU A 124 -2.71 30.72 -11.07
N TYR A 125 -2.18 29.97 -12.03
CA TYR A 125 -1.88 30.44 -13.37
C TYR A 125 -2.73 29.68 -14.40
N GLU A 126 -3.05 30.36 -15.48
CA GLU A 126 -3.58 29.78 -16.71
C GLU A 126 -2.48 29.74 -17.76
N TYR A 127 -2.43 28.66 -18.55
CA TYR A 127 -1.50 28.56 -19.67
C TYR A 127 -2.12 27.88 -20.88
N ARG A 128 -1.56 28.12 -22.05
CA ARG A 128 -1.91 27.49 -23.32
C ARG A 128 -0.66 27.29 -24.16
N LEU A 129 -0.72 26.35 -25.09
CA LEU A 129 0.38 25.97 -25.94
C LEU A 129 0.34 26.78 -27.24
N VAL A 130 1.51 27.03 -27.79
CA VAL A 130 1.69 27.79 -29.05
C VAL A 130 2.69 27.03 -29.92
N ASP A 131 2.28 26.70 -31.12
CA ASP A 131 3.13 26.03 -32.11
C ASP A 131 3.38 26.97 -33.28
N THR A 132 4.55 26.84 -33.90
CA THR A 132 4.84 27.51 -35.17
C THR A 132 4.95 26.45 -36.27
N MET A 133 4.16 26.58 -37.30
CA MET A 133 4.42 25.89 -38.54
C MET A 133 5.54 26.59 -39.29
N ASN A 134 6.67 25.90 -39.43
CA ASN A 134 7.75 26.41 -40.27
C ASN A 134 7.84 25.58 -41.54
N SER A 135 7.59 26.18 -42.67
CA SER A 135 7.91 25.60 -43.96
C SER A 135 9.30 26.06 -44.40
N PHE A 136 10.25 25.13 -44.46
CA PHE A 136 11.61 25.45 -44.88
C PHE A 136 11.66 25.87 -46.38
N GLU A 137 10.57 25.66 -47.14
CA GLU A 137 10.49 26.00 -48.55
C GLU A 137 9.74 27.29 -48.85
N THR A 138 9.02 27.83 -47.86
CA THR A 138 8.31 29.13 -48.00
C THR A 138 8.51 29.97 -46.77
N PRO A 139 8.63 31.32 -46.89
CA PRO A 139 8.91 32.19 -45.77
C PRO A 139 7.71 32.44 -44.83
N TYR A 140 6.73 31.55 -44.86
CA TYR A 140 5.52 31.67 -44.06
C TYR A 140 5.65 30.83 -42.77
N THR A 141 5.64 31.56 -41.63
CA THR A 141 5.48 30.94 -40.32
C THR A 141 4.06 31.27 -39.86
N GLU A 142 3.21 30.27 -39.76
CA GLU A 142 1.92 30.40 -39.07
C GLU A 142 2.10 30.07 -37.58
N ILE A 143 1.56 30.93 -36.72
CA ILE A 143 1.51 30.72 -35.29
C ILE A 143 0.12 30.20 -34.95
N ALA A 144 0.06 28.95 -34.48
CA ALA A 144 -1.16 28.38 -33.99
C ALA A 144 -1.20 28.49 -32.45
N VAL A 145 -2.25 29.10 -31.92
CA VAL A 145 -2.46 29.22 -30.46
C VAL A 145 -3.52 28.19 -30.05
N GLY A 146 -3.17 27.33 -29.09
CA GLY A 146 -4.07 26.33 -28.54
C GLY A 146 -5.34 26.95 -27.96
N ARG A 147 -6.47 26.29 -28.22
CA ARG A 147 -7.78 26.70 -27.67
C ARG A 147 -7.97 26.27 -26.23
N GLU A 148 -7.30 25.19 -25.84
CA GLU A 148 -7.37 24.68 -24.48
C GLU A 148 -6.55 25.56 -23.55
N ILE A 149 -7.16 25.95 -22.43
CA ILE A 149 -6.53 26.69 -21.35
C ILE A 149 -6.39 25.76 -20.18
N TYR A 150 -5.16 25.46 -19.85
CA TYR A 150 -4.78 24.66 -18.69
C TYR A 150 -4.53 25.56 -17.49
N THR A 151 -4.53 24.97 -16.30
CA THR A 151 -4.21 25.70 -15.07
C THR A 151 -3.12 24.98 -14.28
N PHE A 152 -2.35 25.71 -13.53
CA PHE A 152 -1.48 25.17 -12.48
C PHE A 152 -1.40 26.13 -11.31
N ARG A 153 -0.95 25.62 -10.16
CA ARG A 153 -0.67 26.43 -8.98
C ARG A 153 0.79 26.27 -8.58
N THR A 154 1.48 27.39 -8.30
CA THR A 154 2.81 27.38 -7.71
C THR A 154 2.76 26.87 -6.27
N LEU A 155 3.87 26.33 -5.78
CA LEU A 155 3.96 25.92 -4.38
C LEU A 155 3.82 27.12 -3.45
N ASP A 156 3.38 26.88 -2.21
CA ASP A 156 3.06 27.92 -1.25
C ASP A 156 3.76 27.64 0.10
N PRO A 157 4.70 28.48 0.52
CA PRO A 157 5.37 28.30 1.82
C PRO A 157 4.44 28.45 3.03
N LYS A 158 3.25 29.06 2.83
CA LYS A 158 2.27 29.30 3.88
C LYS A 158 1.14 28.26 3.93
N ARG A 159 1.15 27.27 3.04
CA ARG A 159 0.10 26.26 2.98
C ARG A 159 0.29 25.23 4.07
N ASP A 160 -0.52 25.28 5.12
CA ASP A 160 -0.41 24.40 6.29
C ASP A 160 -0.88 22.96 6.06
N SER A 161 -1.72 22.73 5.05
CA SER A 161 -2.24 21.40 4.76
C SER A 161 -2.39 21.15 3.26
N TYR A 162 -2.01 19.96 2.82
CA TYR A 162 -2.15 19.49 1.44
C TYR A 162 -1.99 17.96 1.40
N ARG A 163 -2.27 17.37 0.25
CA ARG A 163 -2.02 15.96 -0.03
C ARG A 163 -0.95 15.79 -1.09
N ALA A 164 0.01 14.90 -0.83
CA ALA A 164 0.95 14.41 -1.83
C ALA A 164 0.70 12.92 -2.11
N TRP A 165 1.08 12.46 -3.28
CA TRP A 165 0.93 11.08 -3.71
C TRP A 165 2.25 10.54 -4.26
N PHE A 166 2.56 9.26 -3.96
CA PHE A 166 3.84 8.63 -4.30
C PHE A 166 3.61 7.26 -4.94
N THR A 167 4.49 6.91 -5.85
CA THR A 167 4.64 5.54 -6.38
C THR A 167 6.10 5.29 -6.76
N ALA A 168 6.48 4.03 -6.90
CA ALA A 168 7.82 3.60 -7.31
C ALA A 168 7.72 2.41 -8.27
N ASP A 169 8.82 2.14 -8.97
CA ASP A 169 9.00 0.93 -9.78
C ASP A 169 7.83 0.71 -10.76
N PHE A 170 7.46 1.79 -11.44
CA PHE A 170 6.30 1.79 -12.34
C PHE A 170 6.56 0.98 -13.62
N HIS A 171 7.83 0.96 -14.09
CA HIS A 171 8.31 0.17 -15.24
C HIS A 171 7.45 0.31 -16.51
N GLY A 172 6.96 1.52 -16.77
CA GLY A 172 6.08 1.77 -17.90
C GLY A 172 4.71 1.08 -17.79
N ALA A 173 4.25 0.79 -16.57
CA ALA A 173 2.94 0.19 -16.35
C ALA A 173 1.83 1.08 -16.93
N SER A 174 0.96 0.47 -17.69
CA SER A 174 -0.06 1.11 -18.51
C SER A 174 -1.25 1.62 -17.67
N ARG A 175 -2.20 2.24 -18.36
CA ARG A 175 -3.53 2.63 -17.88
C ARG A 175 -4.21 1.61 -16.96
N LEU A 176 -4.00 0.30 -17.19
CA LEU A 176 -4.58 -0.76 -16.35
C LEU A 176 -4.10 -0.72 -14.90
N VAL A 177 -2.95 -0.12 -14.62
CA VAL A 177 -2.41 0.03 -13.28
C VAL A 177 -2.67 1.43 -12.74
N LEU A 178 -2.36 2.47 -13.51
CA LEU A 178 -2.41 3.84 -13.05
C LEU A 178 -3.85 4.34 -12.78
N ASP A 179 -4.80 4.01 -13.65
CA ASP A 179 -6.19 4.43 -13.46
C ASP A 179 -6.80 3.94 -12.14
N PRO A 180 -6.75 2.64 -11.83
CA PRO A 180 -7.26 2.15 -10.57
C PRO A 180 -6.47 2.63 -9.35
N MET A 181 -5.15 2.84 -9.47
CA MET A 181 -4.35 3.45 -8.41
C MET A 181 -4.83 4.88 -8.14
N TYR A 182 -5.03 5.67 -9.19
CA TYR A 182 -5.50 7.04 -9.11
C TYR A 182 -6.88 7.14 -8.47
N GLU A 183 -7.80 6.27 -8.86
CA GLU A 183 -9.18 6.27 -8.36
C GLU A 183 -9.29 5.85 -6.89
N ARG A 184 -8.48 4.88 -6.46
CA ARG A 184 -8.66 4.20 -5.16
C ARG A 184 -7.75 4.70 -4.05
N SER A 185 -6.57 5.24 -4.40
CA SER A 185 -5.59 5.69 -3.41
C SER A 185 -5.77 7.14 -2.94
N GLY A 186 -6.81 7.82 -3.40
CA GLY A 186 -7.00 9.24 -3.11
C GLY A 186 -6.09 10.17 -3.92
N ALA A 187 -5.42 9.68 -4.96
CA ALA A 187 -4.56 10.45 -5.84
C ALA A 187 -5.30 11.64 -6.47
N ALA A 188 -6.57 11.50 -6.84
CA ALA A 188 -7.37 12.58 -7.45
C ALA A 188 -7.38 13.87 -6.62
N SER A 189 -7.26 13.79 -5.30
CA SER A 189 -7.21 14.92 -4.39
C SER A 189 -5.79 15.40 -4.07
N ALA A 190 -4.75 14.77 -4.61
CA ALA A 190 -3.37 15.19 -4.38
C ALA A 190 -3.04 16.50 -5.10
N ASP A 191 -2.17 17.29 -4.50
CA ASP A 191 -1.66 18.55 -5.05
C ASP A 191 -0.30 18.36 -5.73
N LEU A 192 0.43 17.32 -5.32
CA LEU A 192 1.82 17.05 -5.71
C LEU A 192 2.03 15.55 -5.84
N TYR A 193 2.68 15.11 -6.90
CA TYR A 193 2.90 13.70 -7.22
C TYR A 193 4.39 13.39 -7.28
N PHE A 194 4.79 12.24 -6.73
CA PHE A 194 6.18 11.79 -6.70
C PHE A 194 6.31 10.41 -7.30
N PHE A 195 7.29 10.25 -8.19
CA PHE A 195 7.70 8.99 -8.77
C PHE A 195 9.10 8.67 -8.27
N LEU A 196 9.26 7.60 -7.50
CA LEU A 196 10.49 7.29 -6.79
C LEU A 196 11.44 6.37 -7.57
N GLY A 197 11.50 6.54 -8.87
CA GLY A 197 12.43 5.85 -9.78
C GLY A 197 11.85 4.61 -10.44
N ASP A 198 12.63 4.10 -11.41
CA ASP A 198 12.24 3.01 -12.31
C ASP A 198 10.88 3.25 -12.96
N ASN A 199 10.75 4.47 -13.51
CA ASN A 199 9.53 4.91 -14.15
C ASN A 199 9.32 4.23 -15.51
N VAL A 200 10.42 3.86 -16.18
CA VAL A 200 10.43 3.17 -17.47
C VAL A 200 11.24 1.88 -17.40
N GLU A 201 11.02 0.98 -18.34
CA GLU A 201 11.75 -0.29 -18.45
C GLU A 201 12.84 -0.20 -19.52
N ASP A 202 14.06 -0.59 -19.21
CA ASP A 202 15.24 -0.53 -20.11
C ASP A 202 15.24 -1.55 -21.24
N ARG A 203 14.34 -2.54 -21.21
CA ARG A 203 14.38 -3.73 -22.09
C ARG A 203 13.60 -3.60 -23.38
N PHE A 204 12.78 -2.60 -23.52
CA PHE A 204 11.77 -2.53 -24.57
C PHE A 204 12.15 -1.66 -25.78
N GLY A 205 13.40 -1.73 -26.24
CA GLY A 205 13.72 -1.24 -27.57
C GLY A 205 14.40 0.12 -27.64
N SER A 206 14.48 0.65 -28.86
CA SER A 206 15.32 1.78 -29.23
C SER A 206 14.56 3.13 -29.33
N ASP A 207 13.29 3.19 -28.92
CA ASP A 207 12.50 4.41 -29.03
C ASP A 207 12.14 4.99 -27.64
N PRO A 208 12.90 5.98 -27.15
CA PRO A 208 12.66 6.59 -25.86
C PRO A 208 11.34 7.37 -25.82
N LEU A 209 10.88 7.90 -26.95
CA LEU A 209 9.57 8.54 -27.04
C LEU A 209 8.47 7.58 -26.68
N TYR A 210 8.52 6.37 -27.23
CA TYR A 210 7.52 5.35 -26.97
C TYR A 210 7.38 5.04 -25.48
N TYR A 211 8.50 4.78 -24.77
CA TYR A 211 8.45 4.36 -23.38
C TYR A 211 8.08 5.48 -22.42
N ILE A 212 8.63 6.66 -22.63
CA ILE A 212 8.35 7.80 -21.76
C ILE A 212 6.94 8.30 -21.99
N THR A 213 6.46 8.34 -23.24
CA THR A 213 5.15 8.92 -23.54
C THR A 213 4.02 7.92 -23.40
N PHE A 214 4.01 6.87 -24.19
CA PHE A 214 2.88 5.93 -24.24
C PHE A 214 2.80 4.98 -23.04
N GLY A 215 3.93 4.56 -22.52
CA GLY A 215 3.94 3.65 -21.37
C GLY A 215 3.61 4.31 -20.05
N PHE A 216 3.58 5.66 -19.99
CA PHE A 216 3.55 6.33 -18.70
C PHE A 216 2.99 7.76 -18.76
N MET A 217 3.66 8.68 -19.48
CA MET A 217 3.34 10.11 -19.42
C MET A 217 1.98 10.49 -19.99
N ASP A 218 1.48 9.80 -20.96
CA ASP A 218 0.15 10.09 -21.53
C ASP A 218 -0.95 9.85 -20.51
N ASP A 219 -0.84 8.80 -19.70
CA ASP A 219 -1.79 8.55 -18.63
C ASP A 219 -1.63 9.55 -17.48
N VAL A 220 -0.40 9.93 -17.12
CA VAL A 220 -0.14 11.02 -16.16
C VAL A 220 -0.77 12.32 -16.64
N CYS A 221 -0.55 12.69 -17.92
CA CYS A 221 -1.11 13.93 -18.50
C CYS A 221 -2.64 13.89 -18.53
N ARG A 222 -3.22 12.76 -18.89
CA ARG A 222 -4.68 12.56 -18.93
C ARG A 222 -5.31 12.72 -17.54
N LEU A 223 -4.68 12.21 -16.50
CA LEU A 223 -5.24 12.19 -15.14
C LEU A 223 -5.00 13.50 -14.40
N TRP A 224 -3.77 14.00 -14.37
CA TRP A 224 -3.43 15.23 -13.61
C TRP A 224 -2.30 16.06 -14.18
N GLY A 225 -1.37 15.49 -14.98
CA GLY A 225 -0.09 16.09 -15.34
C GLY A 225 -0.18 17.46 -16.02
N HIS A 226 -1.31 17.74 -16.68
CA HIS A 226 -1.59 19.01 -17.31
C HIS A 226 -1.94 20.15 -16.31
N SER A 227 -2.26 19.81 -15.07
CA SER A 227 -2.74 20.81 -14.08
C SER A 227 -2.05 20.73 -12.72
N LYS A 228 -1.40 19.61 -12.43
CA LYS A 228 -0.69 19.37 -11.18
C LYS A 228 0.69 18.81 -11.45
N PRO A 229 1.73 19.29 -10.73
CA PRO A 229 3.09 18.91 -11.04
C PRO A 229 3.46 17.54 -10.49
N SER A 230 4.33 16.85 -11.24
CA SER A 230 5.01 15.65 -10.83
C SER A 230 6.49 15.90 -10.56
N VAL A 231 7.02 15.23 -9.55
CA VAL A 231 8.44 15.23 -9.15
C VAL A 231 9.00 13.85 -9.43
N PHE A 232 10.07 13.78 -10.21
CA PHE A 232 10.67 12.54 -10.64
C PHE A 232 12.00 12.31 -9.93
N VAL A 233 12.09 11.21 -9.21
CA VAL A 233 13.34 10.61 -8.76
C VAL A 233 13.78 9.66 -9.86
N ARG A 234 15.06 9.68 -10.22
CA ARG A 234 15.61 8.79 -11.23
C ARG A 234 15.92 7.42 -10.62
N GLY A 235 15.55 6.34 -11.28
CA GLY A 235 15.90 4.97 -10.92
C GLY A 235 17.03 4.39 -11.78
N ASN A 236 17.43 3.15 -11.53
CA ASN A 236 18.48 2.51 -12.30
C ASN A 236 18.01 2.07 -13.69
N HIS A 237 16.74 1.73 -13.87
CA HIS A 237 16.15 1.46 -15.20
C HIS A 237 16.02 2.72 -16.04
N ASP A 238 15.82 3.88 -15.42
CA ASP A 238 15.79 5.17 -16.09
C ASP A 238 17.17 5.57 -16.68
N LEU A 239 18.26 4.89 -16.27
CA LEU A 239 19.64 5.11 -16.69
C LEU A 239 20.16 4.05 -17.67
N ASN A 240 19.45 2.97 -17.87
CA ASN A 240 19.93 1.84 -18.63
C ASN A 240 19.30 1.78 -20.02
N GLY A 241 20.01 1.13 -20.94
CA GLY A 241 19.61 1.04 -22.33
C GLY A 241 20.38 2.01 -23.22
N ARG A 242 20.12 1.94 -24.53
CA ARG A 242 20.81 2.75 -25.52
C ARG A 242 20.53 4.25 -25.39
N GLU A 243 19.37 4.57 -24.82
CA GLU A 243 18.82 5.92 -24.80
C GLU A 243 18.82 6.56 -23.40
N PHE A 244 19.64 6.05 -22.49
CA PHE A 244 19.71 6.56 -21.11
C PHE A 244 19.95 8.08 -21.02
N GLY A 245 20.61 8.66 -21.99
CA GLY A 245 20.82 10.12 -22.05
C GLY A 245 19.58 10.93 -22.38
N GLN A 246 18.48 10.29 -22.79
CA GLN A 246 17.25 10.98 -23.17
C GLN A 246 16.42 11.45 -21.95
N TRP A 247 16.62 10.89 -20.78
CA TRP A 247 15.92 11.33 -19.57
C TRP A 247 15.93 12.85 -19.42
N LYS A 248 17.11 13.47 -19.59
CA LYS A 248 17.29 14.92 -19.53
C LYS A 248 16.52 15.70 -20.61
N ARG A 249 16.07 15.07 -21.67
CA ARG A 249 15.30 15.71 -22.74
C ARG A 249 13.84 15.91 -22.33
N PHE A 250 13.30 14.96 -21.55
CA PHE A 250 11.90 14.98 -21.12
C PHE A 250 11.73 15.62 -19.74
N PHE A 251 12.68 15.39 -18.85
CA PHE A 251 12.65 15.87 -17.46
C PHE A 251 13.91 16.69 -17.12
N PRO A 252 14.23 17.72 -17.93
CA PRO A 252 15.41 18.52 -17.65
C PRO A 252 15.19 19.37 -16.40
N ARG A 253 16.30 19.71 -15.77
CA ARG A 253 16.34 20.73 -14.72
C ARG A 253 17.19 21.90 -15.17
N ALA A 254 16.80 23.09 -14.74
CA ALA A 254 17.50 24.32 -15.09
C ALA A 254 18.95 24.37 -14.58
N ASP A 255 19.26 23.63 -13.50
CA ASP A 255 20.59 23.51 -12.89
C ASP A 255 21.37 22.26 -13.37
N ALA A 256 20.78 21.49 -14.28
CA ALA A 256 21.33 20.25 -14.84
C ALA A 256 21.71 19.18 -13.80
N ARG A 257 21.08 19.19 -12.62
CA ARG A 257 21.29 18.23 -11.55
C ARG A 257 20.09 17.29 -11.40
N ASN A 258 20.31 16.05 -10.98
CA ASN A 258 19.23 15.10 -10.62
C ASN A 258 19.03 14.99 -9.10
N TYR A 259 19.75 15.76 -8.29
CA TYR A 259 19.55 15.88 -6.86
C TYR A 259 19.18 17.34 -6.53
N TYR A 260 18.13 17.52 -5.73
CA TYR A 260 17.51 18.81 -5.53
C TYR A 260 16.51 18.83 -4.38
N THR A 261 15.90 19.96 -4.13
CA THR A 261 14.82 20.11 -3.15
C THR A 261 13.54 20.58 -3.78
N VAL A 262 12.42 20.17 -3.17
CA VAL A 262 11.08 20.74 -3.39
C VAL A 262 10.52 21.08 -2.01
N ALA A 263 9.98 22.29 -1.84
CA ALA A 263 9.41 22.71 -0.57
C ALA A 263 7.95 23.11 -0.74
N GLN A 264 7.08 22.58 0.12
CA GLN A 264 5.67 22.93 0.16
C GLN A 264 5.21 23.03 1.61
N GLY A 265 4.74 24.21 2.01
CA GLY A 265 4.29 24.44 3.38
C GLY A 265 5.32 24.01 4.43
N PRO A 266 4.95 23.09 5.35
CA PRO A 266 5.85 22.66 6.43
C PRO A 266 6.89 21.61 6.00
N VAL A 267 6.86 21.10 4.75
CA VAL A 267 7.68 19.97 4.31
C VAL A 267 8.77 20.40 3.33
N LEU A 268 9.98 19.95 3.60
CA LEU A 268 11.10 19.97 2.65
C LEU A 268 11.32 18.53 2.14
N TYR A 269 11.11 18.34 0.85
CA TYR A 269 11.45 17.12 0.12
C TYR A 269 12.86 17.25 -0.45
N VAL A 270 13.71 16.30 -0.18
CA VAL A 270 15.10 16.26 -0.64
C VAL A 270 15.25 15.05 -1.55
N ILE A 271 15.60 15.28 -2.78
CA ILE A 271 15.80 14.25 -3.79
C ILE A 271 17.28 13.97 -3.93
N LEU A 272 17.68 12.71 -3.80
CA LEU A 272 19.02 12.21 -4.06
C LEU A 272 19.01 11.30 -5.28
N ASP A 273 20.15 11.20 -5.95
CA ASP A 273 20.34 10.35 -7.12
C ASP A 273 21.57 9.46 -6.97
N PRO A 274 21.49 8.38 -6.17
CA PRO A 274 22.58 7.45 -5.98
C PRO A 274 22.70 6.41 -7.10
N ASN A 275 21.98 6.56 -8.19
CA ASN A 275 21.95 5.59 -9.27
C ASN A 275 23.22 5.67 -10.12
N ARG A 276 23.67 4.53 -10.63
CA ARG A 276 24.79 4.40 -11.54
C ARG A 276 24.38 3.75 -12.86
N GLU A 277 25.08 4.11 -13.90
CA GLU A 277 25.02 3.36 -15.16
C GLU A 277 25.61 1.93 -14.98
N TRP A 278 25.17 0.99 -15.79
CA TRP A 278 25.67 -0.41 -15.74
C TRP A 278 27.10 -0.58 -16.27
N ASN A 279 27.75 0.51 -16.63
CA ASN A 279 29.14 0.48 -17.06
C ASN A 279 30.07 0.26 -15.86
N ASN A 280 30.79 -0.87 -15.84
CA ASN A 280 31.69 -1.24 -14.75
C ASN A 280 33.16 -0.96 -15.02
N THR A 281 33.51 -0.07 -15.97
CA THR A 281 34.90 0.36 -16.18
C THR A 281 35.43 1.09 -14.95
N ALA A 282 36.77 1.11 -14.80
CA ALA A 282 37.40 1.84 -13.70
C ALA A 282 37.05 3.34 -13.75
N ALA A 283 37.06 3.93 -14.94
CA ALA A 283 36.69 5.34 -15.12
C ALA A 283 35.24 5.65 -14.74
N ALA A 284 34.29 4.76 -15.10
CA ALA A 284 32.89 4.93 -14.72
C ALA A 284 32.70 4.84 -13.20
N ARG A 285 33.41 3.95 -12.52
CA ARG A 285 33.38 3.85 -11.06
C ARG A 285 33.98 5.09 -10.38
N GLU A 286 35.07 5.61 -10.90
CA GLU A 286 35.71 6.84 -10.38
C GLU A 286 34.77 8.04 -10.55
N GLN A 287 34.16 8.20 -11.72
CA GLN A 287 33.22 9.28 -11.97
C GLN A 287 31.96 9.15 -11.10
N TYR A 288 31.47 7.95 -10.90
CA TYR A 288 30.34 7.70 -10.03
C TYR A 288 30.64 8.03 -8.55
N GLU A 289 31.83 7.66 -8.06
CA GLU A 289 32.28 8.04 -6.72
C GLU A 289 32.34 9.58 -6.58
N ALA A 290 32.89 10.27 -7.57
CA ALA A 290 32.94 11.73 -7.59
C ALA A 290 31.52 12.36 -7.54
N TYR A 291 30.58 11.77 -8.28
CA TYR A 291 29.19 12.21 -8.28
C TYR A 291 28.48 12.03 -6.92
N LEU A 292 28.77 10.92 -6.23
CA LEU A 292 28.27 10.71 -4.87
C LEU A 292 28.84 11.71 -3.88
N GLN A 293 30.15 11.97 -3.95
CA GLN A 293 30.81 12.95 -3.10
C GLN A 293 30.31 14.39 -3.35
N GLU A 294 29.97 14.71 -4.58
CA GLU A 294 29.31 16.00 -4.91
C GLU A 294 27.96 16.14 -4.21
N GLN A 295 27.14 15.08 -4.20
CA GLN A 295 25.86 15.07 -3.51
C GLN A 295 26.03 15.15 -1.98
N VAL A 296 27.00 14.49 -1.41
CA VAL A 296 27.34 14.58 0.02
C VAL A 296 27.73 16.02 0.39
N ALA A 297 28.57 16.64 -0.42
CA ALA A 297 28.96 18.04 -0.20
C ALA A 297 27.75 18.98 -0.30
N TRP A 298 26.92 18.79 -1.32
CA TRP A 298 25.68 19.55 -1.49
C TRP A 298 24.72 19.36 -0.32
N PHE A 299 24.53 18.12 0.17
CA PHE A 299 23.62 17.85 1.29
C PHE A 299 24.12 18.54 2.58
N ARG A 300 25.44 18.53 2.80
CA ARG A 300 26.06 19.23 3.93
C ARG A 300 25.80 20.73 3.90
N GLU A 301 25.88 21.35 2.70
CA GLU A 301 25.54 22.77 2.53
C GLU A 301 24.02 23.03 2.65
N LEU A 302 23.19 22.11 2.15
CA LEU A 302 21.74 22.20 2.29
C LEU A 302 21.32 22.30 3.76
N LYS A 303 21.92 21.51 4.65
CA LYS A 303 21.63 21.54 6.10
C LYS A 303 21.91 22.90 6.75
N LYS A 304 22.71 23.77 6.12
CA LYS A 304 23.02 25.12 6.60
C LYS A 304 22.05 26.18 6.10
N THR A 305 21.15 25.83 5.18
CA THR A 305 20.22 26.80 4.57
C THR A 305 19.03 27.11 5.48
N ASP A 306 18.42 28.27 5.26
CA ASP A 306 17.17 28.63 5.93
C ASP A 306 16.02 27.73 5.53
N GLN A 307 16.01 27.26 4.27
CA GLN A 307 15.03 26.31 3.78
C GLN A 307 15.03 25.01 4.60
N TRP A 308 16.21 24.49 4.94
CA TRP A 308 16.34 23.32 5.80
C TRP A 308 15.88 23.62 7.23
N ARG A 309 16.35 24.71 7.83
CA ARG A 309 16.06 25.07 9.23
C ARG A 309 14.58 25.36 9.48
N GLN A 310 13.92 26.02 8.54
CA GLN A 310 12.51 26.40 8.65
C GLN A 310 11.53 25.26 8.38
N ALA A 311 11.97 24.19 7.73
CA ALA A 311 11.13 23.02 7.48
C ALA A 311 10.80 22.28 8.79
N LYS A 312 9.50 22.06 9.04
CA LYS A 312 9.05 21.25 10.19
C LYS A 312 9.29 19.77 9.94
N PHE A 313 9.18 19.36 8.69
CA PHE A 313 9.41 17.97 8.27
C PHE A 313 10.41 17.95 7.12
N ARG A 314 11.31 16.97 7.15
CA ARG A 314 12.30 16.73 6.10
C ARG A 314 12.16 15.27 5.65
N ILE A 315 11.80 15.10 4.38
CA ILE A 315 11.63 13.80 3.72
C ILE A 315 12.71 13.68 2.67
N VAL A 316 13.57 12.67 2.80
CA VAL A 316 14.61 12.37 1.82
C VAL A 316 14.11 11.25 0.92
N MET A 317 14.31 11.39 -0.38
CA MET A 317 13.89 10.43 -1.38
C MET A 317 15.05 10.07 -2.29
N SER A 318 15.20 8.79 -2.54
CA SER A 318 16.07 8.22 -3.55
C SER A 318 15.42 6.95 -4.07
N HIS A 319 15.84 6.47 -5.25
CA HIS A 319 15.31 5.20 -5.73
C HIS A 319 15.80 4.04 -4.86
N TYR A 320 17.09 4.01 -4.51
CA TYR A 320 17.64 3.03 -3.58
C TYR A 320 17.28 3.36 -2.13
N GLY A 321 16.92 2.33 -1.36
CA GLY A 321 16.79 2.44 0.09
C GLY A 321 18.16 2.57 0.78
N THR A 322 18.15 2.88 2.08
CA THR A 322 19.41 3.06 2.83
C THR A 322 20.13 1.75 3.11
N HIS A 323 19.41 0.67 3.37
CA HIS A 323 19.98 -0.57 3.89
C HIS A 323 19.52 -1.85 3.21
N TYR A 324 18.63 -1.75 2.24
CA TYR A 324 17.96 -2.90 1.63
C TYR A 324 18.29 -3.10 0.17
N ASP A 325 19.03 -2.17 -0.41
CA ASP A 325 19.37 -2.24 -1.81
C ASP A 325 20.38 -3.36 -2.10
N GLY A 326 20.23 -3.94 -3.26
CA GLY A 326 21.21 -4.87 -3.83
C GLY A 326 22.54 -4.23 -4.17
N HIS A 327 22.76 -2.95 -3.85
CA HIS A 327 23.92 -2.14 -4.17
C HIS A 327 24.78 -1.79 -2.95
N ASP A 328 24.83 -2.68 -1.95
CA ASP A 328 25.68 -2.58 -0.76
C ASP A 328 25.39 -1.38 0.16
N GLY A 329 24.11 -0.95 0.22
CA GLY A 329 23.69 0.12 1.10
C GLY A 329 24.33 1.47 0.76
N ILE A 330 24.46 1.80 -0.51
CA ILE A 330 25.14 3.01 -0.97
C ILE A 330 24.59 4.27 -0.30
N VAL A 331 23.27 4.40 -0.24
CA VAL A 331 22.66 5.58 0.39
C VAL A 331 23.03 5.66 1.87
N GLY A 332 22.94 4.57 2.60
CA GLY A 332 23.37 4.49 3.98
C GLY A 332 24.85 4.85 4.14
N LYS A 333 25.72 4.24 3.33
CA LYS A 333 27.16 4.46 3.38
C LYS A 333 27.57 5.93 3.28
N TYR A 334 26.89 6.72 2.45
CA TYR A 334 27.26 8.12 2.19
C TYR A 334 26.44 9.15 2.97
N PHE A 335 25.22 8.81 3.41
CA PHE A 335 24.28 9.81 3.96
C PHE A 335 23.78 9.51 5.37
N ASP A 336 24.01 8.32 5.95
CA ASP A 336 23.53 7.96 7.28
C ASP A 336 23.94 8.94 8.37
N GLU A 337 25.16 9.49 8.31
CA GLU A 337 25.60 10.51 9.26
C GLU A 337 24.68 11.73 9.32
N PHE A 338 24.03 12.08 8.19
CA PHE A 338 23.09 13.20 8.13
C PHE A 338 21.68 12.78 8.54
N PHE A 339 21.29 11.55 8.25
CA PHE A 339 19.93 11.06 8.52
C PHE A 339 19.74 10.75 10.00
N ASN A 340 20.77 10.30 10.68
CA ASN A 340 20.76 9.96 12.10
C ASN A 340 20.88 11.17 13.05
N ASP A 341 20.85 12.39 12.55
CA ASP A 341 20.84 13.59 13.36
C ASP A 341 19.51 13.68 14.14
N THR A 342 19.58 13.66 15.47
CA THR A 342 18.42 13.67 16.36
C THR A 342 18.00 15.07 16.82
N THR A 343 18.76 16.09 16.45
CA THR A 343 18.42 17.48 16.80
C THR A 343 17.19 17.94 16.02
N ASP A 344 16.38 18.81 16.60
CA ASP A 344 15.17 19.32 15.93
C ASP A 344 15.49 20.04 14.62
N GLU A 345 16.63 20.73 14.56
CA GLU A 345 17.10 21.45 13.37
C GLU A 345 17.73 20.53 12.34
N GLY A 346 18.31 19.40 12.75
CA GLY A 346 19.06 18.49 11.90
C GLY A 346 18.25 17.27 11.41
N ARG A 347 17.17 16.95 12.09
CA ARG A 347 16.40 15.70 11.95
C ARG A 347 15.90 15.48 10.52
N VAL A 348 16.12 14.27 10.00
CA VAL A 348 15.41 13.67 8.87
C VAL A 348 14.27 12.84 9.45
N HIS A 349 13.04 13.07 9.01
CA HIS A 349 11.85 12.40 9.55
C HIS A 349 11.56 11.09 8.82
N LEU A 350 11.82 11.08 7.50
CA LEU A 350 11.53 9.93 6.65
C LEU A 350 12.53 9.85 5.51
N VAL A 351 12.99 8.65 5.22
CA VAL A 351 13.72 8.29 3.99
C VAL A 351 12.84 7.35 3.18
N MET A 352 12.62 7.66 1.91
CA MET A 352 11.77 6.88 1.01
C MET A 352 12.53 6.38 -0.21
N GLY A 353 12.18 5.18 -0.66
CA GLY A 353 12.71 4.58 -1.88
C GLY A 353 11.78 3.57 -2.52
N GLY A 354 12.25 2.94 -3.59
CA GLY A 354 11.67 1.81 -4.30
C GLY A 354 12.68 0.69 -4.48
N HIS A 355 12.88 0.23 -5.74
CA HIS A 355 13.91 -0.72 -6.18
C HIS A 355 13.74 -2.16 -5.72
N GLU A 356 13.30 -2.41 -4.51
CA GLU A 356 13.19 -3.75 -3.94
C GLU A 356 11.90 -4.48 -4.36
N HIS A 357 11.00 -3.83 -5.05
CA HIS A 357 9.70 -4.35 -5.50
C HIS A 357 8.95 -5.02 -4.34
N ARG A 358 8.89 -4.36 -3.19
CA ARG A 358 8.16 -4.80 -2.01
C ARG A 358 8.03 -3.67 -1.00
N TYR A 359 6.90 -3.62 -0.33
CA TYR A 359 6.70 -2.66 0.74
C TYR A 359 7.49 -3.03 1.99
N MET A 360 8.22 -2.07 2.53
CA MET A 360 8.91 -2.20 3.81
C MET A 360 8.84 -0.88 4.56
N ARG A 361 8.58 -0.94 5.87
CA ARG A 361 8.73 0.19 6.79
C ARG A 361 9.60 -0.19 7.97
N HIS A 362 10.56 0.64 8.26
CA HIS A 362 11.41 0.57 9.42
C HIS A 362 11.23 1.83 10.26
N ASP A 363 10.71 1.67 11.48
CA ASP A 363 10.47 2.79 12.39
C ASP A 363 11.75 3.16 13.15
N PRO A 364 11.91 4.42 13.61
CA PRO A 364 13.07 4.85 14.38
C PRO A 364 13.32 3.95 15.59
N ASN A 365 14.58 3.54 15.80
CA ASN A 365 15.01 2.68 16.91
C ASN A 365 14.25 1.35 17.02
N SER A 366 13.61 0.90 15.96
CA SER A 366 12.89 -0.38 15.90
C SER A 366 13.77 -1.45 15.28
N PHE A 367 13.63 -2.70 15.76
CA PHE A 367 14.22 -3.88 15.13
C PHE A 367 13.18 -4.64 14.29
N VAL A 368 11.98 -4.10 14.13
CA VAL A 368 10.87 -4.73 13.41
C VAL A 368 10.70 -4.07 12.06
N LEU A 369 10.76 -4.89 11.01
CA LEU A 369 10.37 -4.49 9.67
C LEU A 369 8.89 -4.81 9.47
N LYS A 370 8.14 -3.81 9.08
CA LYS A 370 6.74 -3.94 8.72
C LYS A 370 6.61 -4.10 7.21
N GLY A 371 5.62 -4.86 6.76
CA GLY A 371 5.36 -5.02 5.34
C GLY A 371 6.05 -6.19 4.64
N MET A 372 6.68 -7.11 5.35
CA MET A 372 7.46 -8.18 4.73
C MET A 372 6.77 -9.54 4.69
N PRO A 373 6.00 -9.89 3.65
CA PRO A 373 5.70 -11.28 3.36
C PRO A 373 6.86 -12.02 2.65
N ASN A 374 7.76 -11.27 1.97
CA ASN A 374 8.89 -11.84 1.22
C ASN A 374 10.16 -11.05 1.56
N ALA A 375 10.92 -11.57 2.49
CA ALA A 375 12.11 -10.94 3.01
C ALA A 375 13.22 -10.61 1.96
N PRO A 376 13.99 -9.51 2.12
CA PRO A 376 15.08 -9.16 1.22
C PRO A 376 16.13 -10.26 1.12
N LYS A 377 16.76 -10.33 -0.04
CA LYS A 377 17.74 -11.36 -0.38
C LYS A 377 19.09 -11.23 0.34
N ARG A 378 19.31 -10.15 1.09
CA ARG A 378 20.58 -9.86 1.78
C ARG A 378 20.35 -9.59 3.26
N LYS A 379 21.35 -9.91 4.08
CA LYS A 379 21.39 -9.60 5.50
C LYS A 379 21.24 -8.08 5.69
N MET A 380 20.22 -7.69 6.39
CA MET A 380 20.20 -6.41 7.05
C MET A 380 21.21 -6.45 8.21
N ASN A 381 22.04 -5.45 8.31
CA ASN A 381 22.67 -5.12 9.59
C ASN A 381 21.66 -4.30 10.39
N VAL A 382 20.70 -5.00 11.00
CA VAL A 382 19.71 -4.37 11.91
C VAL A 382 20.34 -4.03 13.26
N SER A 383 21.65 -4.22 13.42
CA SER A 383 22.37 -3.82 14.62
C SER A 383 22.52 -2.31 14.76
N ASP A 384 22.29 -1.57 13.68
CA ASP A 384 22.43 -0.13 13.68
C ASP A 384 21.08 0.51 13.98
N GLN A 385 21.03 1.28 15.06
CA GLN A 385 19.85 2.03 15.45
C GLN A 385 19.72 3.25 14.53
N TYR A 386 18.67 3.27 13.71
CA TYR A 386 18.34 4.43 12.87
C TYR A 386 17.36 5.34 13.59
N ASN A 387 17.66 6.64 13.60
CA ASN A 387 16.83 7.64 14.26
C ASN A 387 15.76 8.25 13.34
N TYR A 388 15.58 7.70 12.15
CA TYR A 388 14.61 8.13 11.14
C TYR A 388 13.72 6.96 10.71
N CYS A 389 12.53 7.28 10.24
CA CYS A 389 11.66 6.30 9.60
C CYS A 389 12.15 6.03 8.17
N GLN A 390 12.13 4.78 7.74
CA GLN A 390 12.39 4.41 6.34
C GLN A 390 11.19 3.69 5.75
N VAL A 391 10.84 4.04 4.52
CA VAL A 391 9.80 3.37 3.73
C VAL A 391 10.35 3.02 2.35
N ILE A 392 10.21 1.77 1.96
CA ILE A 392 10.45 1.29 0.61
C ILE A 392 9.09 0.90 0.03
N LEU A 393 8.77 1.41 -1.15
CA LEU A 393 7.54 1.10 -1.85
C LEU A 393 7.68 -0.18 -2.66
N ASP A 394 6.59 -0.93 -2.76
CA ASP A 394 6.47 -2.07 -3.68
C ASP A 394 6.29 -1.57 -5.12
N GLN A 395 6.50 -2.45 -6.07
CA GLN A 395 6.22 -2.18 -7.48
C GLN A 395 4.76 -1.75 -7.66
N CYS A 396 4.56 -0.61 -8.29
CA CYS A 396 3.23 -0.04 -8.53
C CYS A 396 2.40 0.14 -7.23
N GLU A 397 3.04 0.32 -6.09
CA GLU A 397 2.34 0.69 -4.86
C GLU A 397 1.98 2.18 -4.89
N ALA A 398 0.82 2.51 -4.35
CA ALA A 398 0.39 3.88 -4.15
C ALA A 398 0.47 4.27 -2.68
N LEU A 399 1.11 5.38 -2.39
CA LEU A 399 1.14 5.94 -1.05
C LEU A 399 0.61 7.38 -1.08
N THR A 400 -0.37 7.69 -0.23
CA THR A 400 -0.82 9.06 0.01
C THR A 400 -0.20 9.61 1.28
N LEU A 401 0.13 10.89 1.24
CA LEU A 401 0.61 11.67 2.38
C LEU A 401 -0.33 12.84 2.62
N ASP A 402 -1.05 12.80 3.72
CA ASP A 402 -1.78 13.95 4.24
C ASP A 402 -0.87 14.76 5.15
N VAL A 403 -0.56 15.99 4.72
CA VAL A 403 0.31 16.92 5.44
C VAL A 403 -0.52 17.88 6.27
N SER A 404 -0.12 18.09 7.50
CA SER A 404 -0.53 19.20 8.36
C SER A 404 0.66 19.79 9.09
N SER A 405 0.49 20.92 9.74
CA SER A 405 1.60 21.58 10.46
C SER A 405 2.07 20.85 11.71
N ASP A 406 1.30 19.86 12.19
CA ASP A 406 1.55 19.07 13.41
C ASP A 406 1.88 17.62 13.17
N LYS A 407 1.59 17.09 11.97
CA LYS A 407 1.87 15.70 11.60
C LYS A 407 1.81 15.43 10.12
N LEU A 408 2.43 14.33 9.74
CA LEU A 408 2.34 13.68 8.43
C LEU A 408 1.58 12.37 8.61
N VAL A 409 0.55 12.11 7.82
CA VAL A 409 -0.17 10.83 7.83
C VAL A 409 0.03 10.14 6.49
N PHE A 410 0.65 8.98 6.52
CA PHE A 410 0.92 8.14 5.37
C PHE A 410 -0.12 7.03 5.28
N THR A 411 -0.61 6.77 4.07
CA THR A 411 -1.52 5.65 3.78
C THR A 411 -1.03 4.94 2.53
N SER A 412 -0.67 3.67 2.66
CA SER A 412 -0.14 2.83 1.59
C SER A 412 -1.21 1.86 1.07
N TRP A 413 -1.27 1.68 -0.25
CA TRP A 413 -2.24 0.88 -0.96
C TRP A 413 -1.55 -0.12 -1.86
N ASN A 414 -1.70 -1.41 -1.58
CA ASN A 414 -1.14 -2.47 -2.40
C ASN A 414 -1.99 -2.72 -3.65
N TRP A 415 -1.40 -2.44 -4.81
CA TRP A 415 -2.10 -2.66 -6.07
C TRP A 415 -2.22 -4.13 -6.46
N HIS A 416 -1.23 -4.96 -6.17
CA HIS A 416 -1.29 -6.41 -6.43
C HIS A 416 -2.43 -7.09 -5.67
N GLU A 417 -2.92 -6.49 -4.60
CA GLU A 417 -4.11 -6.92 -3.86
C GLU A 417 -5.34 -6.01 -4.15
N GLN A 418 -5.44 -5.49 -5.34
CA GLN A 418 -6.58 -4.70 -5.84
C GLN A 418 -6.87 -3.40 -5.05
N GLY A 419 -5.82 -2.71 -4.63
CA GLY A 419 -5.94 -1.47 -3.86
C GLY A 419 -6.38 -1.68 -2.42
N LYS A 420 -6.00 -2.78 -1.82
CA LYS A 420 -6.16 -3.01 -0.39
C LYS A 420 -5.23 -2.10 0.40
N LEU A 421 -5.74 -1.58 1.52
CA LEU A 421 -4.92 -0.83 2.45
C LEU A 421 -3.79 -1.73 2.96
N ASN A 422 -2.54 -1.28 2.77
CA ASN A 422 -1.35 -2.03 3.13
C ASN A 422 -0.79 -1.57 4.48
N ASP A 423 -0.66 -0.25 4.67
CA ASP A 423 -0.15 0.35 5.91
C ASP A 423 -0.72 1.75 6.11
N GLN A 424 -0.79 2.21 7.36
CA GLN A 424 -1.10 3.59 7.70
C GLN A 424 -0.37 3.99 9.00
N PHE A 425 0.33 5.12 8.96
CA PHE A 425 1.08 5.62 10.12
C PHE A 425 1.19 7.14 10.09
N GLU A 426 1.45 7.73 11.25
CA GLU A 426 1.75 9.17 11.36
C GLU A 426 3.18 9.41 11.84
N ILE A 427 3.79 10.49 11.33
CA ILE A 427 5.07 11.02 11.81
C ILE A 427 4.84 12.41 12.36
N ARG A 428 5.42 12.70 13.51
CA ARG A 428 5.36 14.02 14.16
C ARG A 428 6.67 14.80 14.01
N PRO A 429 6.68 16.12 14.29
CA PRO A 429 7.90 16.94 14.17
C PRO A 429 9.05 16.48 15.06
N ASP A 430 8.78 15.79 16.16
CA ASP A 430 9.79 15.19 17.03
C ASP A 430 10.39 13.89 16.48
N GLY A 431 9.95 13.45 15.29
CA GLY A 431 10.37 12.22 14.64
C GLY A 431 9.67 10.97 15.16
N SER A 432 8.76 11.09 16.12
CA SER A 432 7.98 9.96 16.60
C SER A 432 7.05 9.41 15.51
N VAL A 433 6.97 8.08 15.44
CA VAL A 433 6.13 7.34 14.51
C VAL A 433 5.05 6.62 15.29
N LYS A 434 3.81 6.74 14.83
CA LYS A 434 2.67 6.03 15.41
C LYS A 434 1.96 5.23 14.34
N ASP A 435 1.78 3.93 14.59
CA ASP A 435 0.93 3.08 13.75
C ASP A 435 -0.53 3.52 13.85
N LEU A 436 -1.15 3.70 12.68
CA LEU A 436 -2.58 3.85 12.54
C LEU A 436 -3.20 2.58 11.94
N TYR A 437 -2.44 1.88 11.11
CA TYR A 437 -2.78 0.62 10.50
C TYR A 437 -1.52 -0.05 9.96
N ASP A 438 -1.35 -1.34 10.27
CA ASP A 438 -0.24 -2.13 9.74
C ASP A 438 -0.78 -3.49 9.25
N ALA A 439 -0.69 -3.74 7.94
CA ALA A 439 -1.17 -4.97 7.33
C ALA A 439 -0.42 -6.21 7.81
N VAL A 440 0.83 -6.06 8.23
CA VAL A 440 1.70 -7.15 8.69
C VAL A 440 1.54 -7.41 10.17
N THR A 441 1.32 -6.35 10.95
CA THR A 441 1.04 -6.39 12.37
C THR A 441 -0.41 -6.04 12.67
N LYS A 442 -1.33 -6.19 11.68
CA LYS A 442 -2.73 -5.84 11.86
C LYS A 442 -3.29 -6.38 13.16
N TYR A 443 -3.17 -5.55 14.16
CA TYR A 443 -4.18 -5.46 15.17
C TYR A 443 -5.25 -4.49 14.65
N GLU A 444 -6.19 -4.98 13.84
CA GLU A 444 -7.49 -4.33 13.91
C GLU A 444 -7.84 -4.28 15.39
N GLU A 445 -8.41 -3.17 15.86
CA GLU A 445 -8.87 -2.95 17.24
C GLU A 445 -9.94 -3.96 17.70
N LYS A 446 -9.73 -5.26 17.41
CA LYS A 446 -10.44 -6.31 18.10
C LYS A 446 -9.72 -6.45 19.43
N PRO A 447 -10.43 -6.46 20.56
CA PRO A 447 -9.79 -6.75 21.82
C PRO A 447 -9.01 -8.05 21.62
N ALA A 448 -7.69 -7.99 21.69
CA ALA A 448 -6.89 -9.18 21.72
C ALA A 448 -7.52 -10.06 22.80
N LEU A 449 -7.64 -11.35 22.56
CA LEU A 449 -8.15 -12.28 23.57
C LEU A 449 -7.29 -12.21 24.84
N ILE A 450 -6.02 -11.83 24.69
CA ILE A 450 -5.10 -11.47 25.74
C ILE A 450 -5.41 -10.06 26.21
N LYS A 451 -5.59 -9.88 27.49
CA LYS A 451 -5.94 -8.60 28.13
C LYS A 451 -4.77 -8.09 28.95
N SER A 452 -4.72 -6.78 29.18
CA SER A 452 -3.79 -6.21 30.16
C SER A 452 -3.99 -6.85 31.53
N GLY A 453 -2.89 -7.29 32.14
CA GLY A 453 -2.89 -8.00 33.38
C GLY A 453 -2.89 -9.52 33.28
N ASP A 454 -3.20 -10.11 32.11
CA ASP A 454 -3.14 -11.55 31.88
C ASP A 454 -1.72 -12.09 32.11
N THR A 455 -1.63 -13.30 32.63
CA THR A 455 -0.40 -14.07 32.71
C THR A 455 -0.26 -14.94 31.47
N VAL A 456 0.77 -14.68 30.67
CA VAL A 456 1.02 -15.34 29.38
C VAL A 456 2.28 -16.19 29.46
N ALA A 457 2.12 -17.50 29.39
CA ALA A 457 3.24 -18.45 29.38
C ALA A 457 3.67 -18.78 27.95
N PHE A 458 4.98 -18.75 27.71
CA PHE A 458 5.59 -19.20 26.45
C PHE A 458 6.28 -20.54 26.71
N LEU A 459 5.61 -21.62 26.33
CA LEU A 459 6.11 -23.00 26.51
C LEU A 459 6.72 -23.47 25.19
N GLY A 460 7.96 -23.94 25.21
CA GLY A 460 8.62 -24.45 24.00
C GLY A 460 10.06 -24.92 24.26
N ASP A 461 10.78 -25.08 23.17
CA ASP A 461 12.15 -25.55 23.08
C ASP A 461 13.19 -24.41 23.01
N SER A 462 14.35 -24.66 22.38
CA SER A 462 15.43 -23.67 22.20
C SER A 462 15.00 -22.43 21.41
N ILE A 463 14.08 -22.55 20.47
CA ILE A 463 13.58 -21.40 19.71
C ILE A 463 12.84 -20.44 20.64
N THR A 464 12.05 -20.99 21.57
CA THR A 464 11.35 -20.20 22.58
C THR A 464 12.31 -19.63 23.63
N GLN A 465 13.29 -20.41 24.09
CA GLN A 465 14.31 -19.94 25.02
C GLN A 465 15.10 -18.77 24.43
N MET A 466 15.67 -18.95 23.23
CA MET A 466 16.44 -17.90 22.56
C MET A 466 15.56 -16.70 22.18
N GLY A 467 14.27 -16.92 21.98
CA GLY A 467 13.26 -15.88 21.77
C GLY A 467 13.13 -14.91 22.95
N THR A 468 13.60 -15.27 24.15
CA THR A 468 13.64 -14.43 25.35
C THR A 468 15.01 -13.77 25.61
N GLU A 469 16.08 -14.31 25.02
CA GLU A 469 17.46 -13.92 25.36
C GLU A 469 17.91 -12.65 24.63
N LYS A 470 17.33 -12.35 23.48
CA LYS A 470 17.71 -11.21 22.64
C LYS A 470 16.56 -10.21 22.52
N PRO A 471 16.85 -8.90 22.47
CA PRO A 471 15.81 -7.88 22.26
C PRO A 471 14.94 -8.15 21.03
N TRP A 472 15.53 -8.69 19.97
CA TRP A 472 14.90 -9.08 18.72
C TRP A 472 14.34 -10.52 18.73
N GLY A 473 14.46 -11.25 19.84
CA GLY A 473 13.87 -12.59 19.97
C GLY A 473 12.34 -12.54 19.93
N TYR A 474 11.71 -13.53 19.27
CA TYR A 474 10.28 -13.47 18.96
C TYR A 474 9.39 -13.24 20.19
N VAL A 475 9.72 -13.81 21.34
CA VAL A 475 8.97 -13.63 22.58
C VAL A 475 9.00 -12.15 23.01
N ASN A 476 10.20 -11.53 23.02
CA ASN A 476 10.36 -10.14 23.38
C ASN A 476 9.66 -9.20 22.38
N VAL A 477 9.72 -9.53 21.08
CA VAL A 477 9.01 -8.78 20.04
C VAL A 477 7.50 -8.87 20.23
N VAL A 478 6.95 -10.07 20.50
CA VAL A 478 5.52 -10.25 20.80
C VAL A 478 5.11 -9.44 22.03
N LEU A 479 5.86 -9.52 23.14
CA LEU A 479 5.57 -8.78 24.36
C LEU A 479 5.63 -7.26 24.14
N LYS A 480 6.65 -6.79 23.41
CA LYS A 480 6.76 -5.37 23.05
C LYS A 480 5.57 -4.93 22.19
N THR A 481 5.20 -5.72 21.19
CA THR A 481 4.08 -5.38 20.30
C THR A 481 2.76 -5.32 21.04
N LEU A 482 2.51 -6.26 21.98
CA LEU A 482 1.33 -6.22 22.85
C LEU A 482 1.32 -4.94 23.71
N LYS A 483 2.48 -4.61 24.31
CA LYS A 483 2.62 -3.42 25.15
C LYS A 483 2.44 -2.11 24.38
N ASP A 484 3.02 -2.02 23.19
CA ASP A 484 2.85 -0.87 22.29
C ASP A 484 1.37 -0.71 21.84
N GLY A 485 0.63 -1.82 21.75
CA GLY A 485 -0.82 -1.86 21.55
C GLY A 485 -1.66 -1.61 22.80
N GLY A 486 -1.06 -1.23 23.92
CA GLY A 486 -1.77 -0.95 25.18
C GLY A 486 -2.10 -2.18 26.02
N ILE A 487 -1.54 -3.37 25.69
CA ILE A 487 -1.77 -4.63 26.40
C ILE A 487 -0.51 -5.01 27.19
N ASP A 488 -0.49 -4.71 28.48
CA ASP A 488 0.63 -5.06 29.36
C ASP A 488 0.35 -6.39 30.07
N VAL A 489 1.10 -7.45 29.72
CA VAL A 489 0.93 -8.81 30.21
C VAL A 489 2.04 -9.20 31.19
N LYS A 490 1.79 -10.23 32.01
CA LYS A 490 2.79 -10.85 32.87
C LYS A 490 3.38 -12.07 32.20
N PRO A 491 4.60 -12.01 31.65
CA PRO A 491 5.17 -13.15 30.93
C PRO A 491 5.67 -14.23 31.87
N VAL A 492 5.49 -15.48 31.46
CA VAL A 492 6.13 -16.67 32.05
C VAL A 492 6.97 -17.32 30.96
N PHE A 493 8.27 -17.35 31.17
CA PHE A 493 9.22 -17.93 30.20
C PHE A 493 9.46 -19.41 30.53
N ALA A 494 9.04 -20.28 29.66
CA ALA A 494 9.13 -21.73 29.81
C ALA A 494 9.70 -22.42 28.55
N GLY A 495 10.62 -21.72 27.85
CA GLY A 495 11.44 -22.30 26.77
C GLY A 495 12.67 -23.01 27.34
N VAL A 496 12.97 -24.24 26.92
CA VAL A 496 14.16 -25.00 27.33
C VAL A 496 14.78 -25.69 26.13
N SER A 497 16.07 -25.39 25.89
CA SER A 497 16.80 -25.92 24.74
C SER A 497 16.85 -27.45 24.73
N GLY A 498 16.55 -28.02 23.56
CA GLY A 498 16.58 -29.48 23.35
C GLY A 498 15.33 -30.22 23.80
N ASP A 499 14.35 -29.55 24.41
CA ASP A 499 13.11 -30.20 24.84
C ASP A 499 12.31 -30.76 23.65
N SER A 500 11.76 -31.93 23.84
CA SER A 500 10.69 -32.53 23.06
C SER A 500 9.40 -32.59 23.90
N CYS A 501 8.31 -33.06 23.36
CA CYS A 501 7.06 -33.22 24.08
C CYS A 501 7.22 -34.03 25.40
N ARG A 502 8.20 -34.93 25.48
CA ARG A 502 8.49 -35.73 26.73
C ARG A 502 8.92 -34.82 27.86
N GLN A 503 9.92 -33.97 27.64
CA GLN A 503 10.46 -33.08 28.66
C GLN A 503 9.46 -31.98 28.99
N MET A 504 8.81 -31.41 27.95
CA MET A 504 7.80 -30.37 28.16
C MET A 504 6.64 -30.86 29.01
N LEU A 505 6.16 -32.11 28.79
CA LEU A 505 5.12 -32.71 29.62
C LEU A 505 5.59 -32.90 31.08
N ALA A 506 6.84 -33.36 31.26
CA ALA A 506 7.39 -33.64 32.59
C ALA A 506 7.51 -32.38 33.48
N ARG A 507 7.76 -31.24 32.88
CA ARG A 507 7.91 -29.94 33.59
C ARG A 507 6.68 -29.03 33.52
N LEU A 508 5.66 -29.37 32.75
CA LEU A 508 4.46 -28.55 32.48
C LEU A 508 3.82 -28.01 33.77
N GLU A 509 3.62 -28.90 34.78
CA GLU A 509 3.00 -28.48 36.02
C GLU A 509 3.84 -27.44 36.78
N LYS A 510 5.12 -27.71 36.94
CA LYS A 510 6.03 -26.85 37.71
C LYS A 510 6.28 -25.50 37.03
N ASP A 511 6.58 -25.53 35.72
CA ASP A 511 7.12 -24.38 35.02
C ASP A 511 6.01 -23.49 34.44
N VAL A 512 4.81 -24.05 34.19
CA VAL A 512 3.70 -23.37 33.51
C VAL A 512 2.45 -23.32 34.39
N LEU A 513 1.83 -24.47 34.69
CA LEU A 513 0.50 -24.49 35.32
C LEU A 513 0.48 -23.97 36.74
N ALA A 514 1.54 -24.23 37.54
CA ALA A 514 1.69 -23.65 38.89
C ALA A 514 1.79 -22.11 38.88
N LYS A 515 2.05 -21.46 37.73
CA LYS A 515 2.04 -19.99 37.55
C LYS A 515 0.65 -19.44 37.26
N LYS A 516 -0.36 -20.33 37.12
CA LYS A 516 -1.76 -19.99 36.81
C LYS A 516 -1.88 -19.06 35.60
N PRO A 517 -1.36 -19.45 34.42
CA PRO A 517 -1.43 -18.61 33.25
C PRO A 517 -2.89 -18.48 32.76
N ASP A 518 -3.23 -17.30 32.22
CA ASP A 518 -4.47 -17.09 31.48
C ASP A 518 -4.34 -17.62 30.06
N TRP A 519 -3.10 -17.57 29.53
CA TRP A 519 -2.75 -18.06 28.20
C TRP A 519 -1.44 -18.84 28.20
N VAL A 520 -1.39 -19.89 27.39
CA VAL A 520 -0.16 -20.60 27.05
C VAL A 520 0.06 -20.53 25.54
N ILE A 521 1.15 -19.91 25.11
CA ILE A 521 1.64 -19.94 23.73
C ILE A 521 2.58 -21.14 23.64
N PHE A 522 2.13 -22.20 22.93
CA PHE A 522 2.78 -23.50 22.93
C PHE A 522 3.45 -23.80 21.58
N SER A 523 4.77 -23.99 21.60
CA SER A 523 5.62 -24.33 20.46
C SER A 523 6.30 -25.68 20.68
N ASP A 524 6.11 -26.62 19.77
CA ASP A 524 6.68 -27.96 19.86
C ASP A 524 6.81 -28.61 18.46
N GLY A 525 7.57 -29.70 18.35
CA GLY A 525 7.71 -30.50 17.14
C GLY A 525 8.95 -30.17 16.30
N VAL A 526 9.91 -29.44 16.85
CA VAL A 526 11.23 -29.23 16.23
C VAL A 526 12.20 -30.34 16.59
N ASN A 527 12.24 -30.73 17.87
CA ASN A 527 13.14 -31.77 18.39
C ASN A 527 12.56 -33.17 18.41
N ASP A 528 11.25 -33.30 18.18
CA ASP A 528 10.52 -34.60 18.24
C ASP A 528 10.74 -35.48 17.01
N PRO A 529 10.81 -34.93 15.77
CA PRO A 529 11.08 -35.79 14.61
C PRO A 529 12.55 -36.28 14.58
N PRO A 530 12.77 -37.52 14.11
CA PRO A 530 14.16 -37.95 13.88
C PRO A 530 14.84 -37.06 12.85
N ASN A 531 16.07 -36.63 13.16
CA ASN A 531 16.80 -35.67 12.30
C ASN A 531 17.71 -36.29 11.24
N GLY A 532 17.74 -37.63 11.18
CA GLY A 532 18.60 -38.39 10.29
C GLY A 532 20.01 -38.66 10.83
N GLY A 533 20.33 -38.14 12.03
CA GLY A 533 21.57 -38.35 12.76
C GLY A 533 21.36 -39.24 14.03
N GLU A 534 22.02 -38.87 15.10
CA GLU A 534 21.94 -39.57 16.39
C GLU A 534 20.56 -39.43 17.07
N ASN A 535 19.87 -38.32 16.84
CA ASN A 535 18.53 -38.12 17.38
C ASN A 535 17.52 -39.04 16.68
N LYS A 536 17.11 -40.10 17.41
CA LYS A 536 16.07 -41.04 16.96
C LYS A 536 14.66 -40.43 17.02
N GLY A 537 14.51 -39.29 17.66
CA GLY A 537 13.24 -38.60 17.86
C GLY A 537 12.28 -39.30 18.82
N VAL A 538 11.09 -38.73 18.96
CA VAL A 538 9.94 -39.31 19.63
C VAL A 538 9.07 -39.99 18.59
N PRO A 539 8.75 -41.31 18.69
CA PRO A 539 7.86 -41.94 17.72
C PRO A 539 6.55 -41.17 17.55
N LEU A 540 6.07 -41.04 16.32
CA LEU A 540 4.91 -40.20 16.00
C LEU A 540 3.65 -40.53 16.82
N ALA A 541 3.42 -41.82 17.13
CA ALA A 541 2.29 -42.26 17.96
C ALA A 541 2.42 -41.74 19.42
N GLU A 542 3.64 -41.81 19.97
CA GLU A 542 3.93 -41.28 21.31
C GLU A 542 3.85 -39.76 21.34
N PHE A 543 4.41 -39.11 20.32
CA PHE A 543 4.30 -37.66 20.14
C PHE A 543 2.83 -37.20 20.18
N LYS A 544 1.98 -37.83 19.36
CA LYS A 544 0.54 -37.49 19.32
C LYS A 544 -0.13 -37.65 20.70
N ALA A 545 0.20 -38.68 21.44
CA ALA A 545 -0.36 -38.91 22.77
C ALA A 545 0.09 -37.84 23.76
N LYS A 546 1.41 -37.58 23.84
CA LYS A 546 1.98 -36.62 24.79
C LYS A 546 1.62 -35.18 24.45
N TYR A 547 1.65 -34.82 23.18
CA TYR A 547 1.21 -33.50 22.70
C TYR A 547 -0.24 -33.25 23.08
N THR A 548 -1.12 -34.23 22.86
CA THR A 548 -2.53 -34.15 23.25
C THR A 548 -2.66 -33.94 24.76
N GLU A 549 -1.93 -34.75 25.55
CA GLU A 549 -1.94 -34.66 27.03
C GLU A 549 -1.48 -33.27 27.52
N ILE A 550 -0.44 -32.65 26.92
CA ILE A 550 0.02 -31.31 27.24
C ILE A 550 -1.12 -30.31 27.04
N VAL A 551 -1.73 -30.29 25.85
CA VAL A 551 -2.79 -29.33 25.54
C VAL A 551 -4.01 -29.52 26.42
N GLU A 552 -4.42 -30.79 26.68
CA GLU A 552 -5.56 -31.07 27.53
C GLU A 552 -5.33 -30.67 28.98
N LYS A 553 -4.12 -30.83 29.52
CA LYS A 553 -3.76 -30.35 30.86
C LYS A 553 -3.78 -28.81 30.95
N ILE A 554 -3.29 -28.12 29.90
CA ILE A 554 -3.37 -26.66 29.81
C ILE A 554 -4.84 -26.23 29.85
N LEU A 555 -5.69 -26.80 29.01
CA LEU A 555 -7.11 -26.44 28.92
C LEU A 555 -7.85 -26.77 30.23
N ALA A 556 -7.55 -27.93 30.86
CA ALA A 556 -8.14 -28.36 32.13
C ALA A 556 -7.74 -27.43 33.31
N SER A 557 -6.61 -26.74 33.23
CA SER A 557 -6.21 -25.72 34.22
C SER A 557 -7.01 -24.43 34.15
N GLY A 558 -7.85 -24.27 33.09
CA GLY A 558 -8.60 -23.03 32.80
C GLY A 558 -7.83 -22.04 31.92
N ALA A 559 -6.58 -22.34 31.58
CA ALA A 559 -5.80 -21.51 30.66
C ALA A 559 -6.26 -21.74 29.20
N LYS A 560 -6.20 -20.68 28.41
CA LYS A 560 -6.35 -20.77 26.94
C LYS A 560 -5.01 -21.15 26.30
N VAL A 561 -5.06 -21.76 25.13
CA VAL A 561 -3.85 -22.17 24.41
C VAL A 561 -3.84 -21.62 22.99
N ALA A 562 -2.70 -21.07 22.56
CA ALA A 562 -2.38 -20.78 21.17
C ALA A 562 -1.23 -21.68 20.72
N ILE A 563 -1.41 -22.39 19.63
CA ILE A 563 -0.48 -23.40 19.14
C ILE A 563 0.39 -22.79 18.03
N LEU A 564 1.70 -22.99 18.13
CA LEU A 564 2.67 -22.64 17.11
C LEU A 564 3.14 -23.93 16.42
N GLY A 565 3.04 -23.98 15.09
CA GLY A 565 3.61 -25.08 14.31
C GLY A 565 5.15 -25.03 14.31
N PRO A 566 5.85 -26.18 14.15
CA PRO A 566 7.30 -26.18 14.14
C PRO A 566 7.86 -25.48 12.89
N THR A 567 8.96 -24.73 13.04
CA THR A 567 9.73 -24.25 11.88
C THR A 567 10.45 -25.42 11.19
N PRO A 568 10.66 -25.37 9.86
CA PRO A 568 11.57 -26.31 9.22
C PRO A 568 12.97 -26.21 9.82
N VAL A 569 13.58 -27.36 10.08
CA VAL A 569 14.97 -27.48 10.48
C VAL A 569 15.83 -27.56 9.21
N VAL A 570 17.00 -26.95 9.20
CA VAL A 570 17.82 -26.79 7.99
C VAL A 570 17.04 -26.12 6.86
N GLU A 571 17.49 -24.99 6.38
CA GLU A 571 16.77 -24.23 5.32
C GLU A 571 16.86 -24.91 3.93
N GLU A 572 16.73 -26.25 3.92
CA GLU A 572 16.66 -27.10 2.73
C GLU A 572 15.45 -28.03 2.85
N LEU A 573 14.40 -27.75 2.09
CA LEU A 573 13.11 -28.48 2.23
C LEU A 573 13.22 -29.97 1.95
N GLU A 574 14.16 -30.38 1.11
CA GLU A 574 14.40 -31.79 0.75
C GLU A 574 15.32 -32.50 1.76
N HIS A 575 15.80 -31.82 2.78
CA HIS A 575 16.59 -32.45 3.83
C HIS A 575 15.77 -33.50 4.61
N VAL A 576 16.39 -34.61 5.02
CA VAL A 576 15.70 -35.74 5.69
C VAL A 576 14.95 -35.29 6.94
N ALA A 577 15.51 -34.37 7.71
CA ALA A 577 14.89 -33.86 8.92
C ALA A 577 13.54 -33.16 8.62
N ASN A 578 13.46 -32.37 7.54
CA ASN A 578 12.23 -31.70 7.13
C ASN A 578 11.19 -32.70 6.59
N ARG A 579 11.63 -33.72 5.86
CA ARG A 579 10.71 -34.80 5.44
C ARG A 579 10.11 -35.54 6.61
N ASN A 580 10.94 -35.88 7.60
CA ASN A 580 10.48 -36.57 8.81
C ASN A 580 9.54 -35.67 9.66
N GLN A 581 9.75 -34.36 9.66
CA GLN A 581 8.92 -33.40 10.41
C GLN A 581 7.52 -33.22 9.81
N ASN A 582 7.32 -33.54 8.54
CA ASN A 582 6.05 -33.28 7.84
C ASN A 582 4.82 -33.90 8.54
N ASP A 583 4.93 -35.14 9.01
CA ASP A 583 3.82 -35.83 9.67
C ASP A 583 3.50 -35.26 11.06
N TYR A 584 4.52 -34.76 11.77
CA TYR A 584 4.36 -34.06 13.05
C TYR A 584 3.68 -32.70 12.85
N ALA A 585 4.18 -31.91 11.92
CA ALA A 585 3.59 -30.60 11.59
C ALA A 585 2.15 -30.75 11.07
N LYS A 586 1.88 -31.75 10.24
CA LYS A 586 0.52 -32.09 9.79
C LYS A 586 -0.39 -32.42 10.95
N PHE A 587 0.07 -33.28 11.89
CA PHE A 587 -0.72 -33.62 13.06
C PHE A 587 -1.06 -32.40 13.90
N ILE A 588 -0.08 -31.51 14.20
CA ILE A 588 -0.27 -30.29 15.00
C ILE A 588 -1.34 -29.41 14.34
N ARG A 589 -1.26 -29.20 13.04
CA ARG A 589 -2.24 -28.41 12.29
C ARG A 589 -3.64 -29.00 12.35
N ASP A 590 -3.76 -30.29 12.05
CA ASP A 590 -5.06 -30.99 12.04
C ASP A 590 -5.66 -31.04 13.47
N PHE A 591 -4.81 -31.18 14.49
CA PHE A 591 -5.20 -31.18 15.90
C PHE A 591 -5.77 -29.83 16.32
N ALA A 592 -5.07 -28.73 15.98
CA ALA A 592 -5.53 -27.38 16.28
C ALA A 592 -6.86 -27.08 15.56
N ALA A 593 -6.94 -27.39 14.26
CA ALA A 593 -8.15 -27.19 13.48
C ALA A 593 -9.37 -27.98 14.02
N LYS A 594 -9.17 -29.25 14.42
CA LYS A 594 -10.24 -30.10 14.97
C LYS A 594 -10.79 -29.57 16.28
N ARG A 595 -9.98 -28.83 17.05
CA ARG A 595 -10.34 -28.29 18.38
C ARG A 595 -10.65 -26.79 18.34
N ASP A 596 -10.65 -26.18 17.17
CA ASP A 596 -10.84 -24.72 16.96
C ASP A 596 -9.90 -23.89 17.85
N LEU A 597 -8.63 -24.31 17.93
CA LEU A 597 -7.60 -23.62 18.69
C LEU A 597 -6.85 -22.63 17.81
N PRO A 598 -6.47 -21.45 18.33
CA PRO A 598 -5.58 -20.54 17.65
C PRO A 598 -4.31 -21.24 17.19
N PHE A 599 -4.00 -21.16 15.90
CA PHE A 599 -2.88 -21.84 15.28
C PHE A 599 -2.07 -20.93 14.37
N ALA A 600 -0.77 -20.81 14.66
CA ALA A 600 0.21 -20.16 13.81
C ALA A 600 0.94 -21.22 12.96
N ASP A 601 0.71 -21.23 11.65
CA ASP A 601 1.36 -22.18 10.74
C ASP A 601 2.80 -21.78 10.39
N MET A 602 3.70 -21.85 11.36
CA MET A 602 5.12 -21.56 11.15
C MET A 602 5.75 -22.49 10.11
N ASN A 603 5.30 -23.76 10.05
CA ASN A 603 5.81 -24.71 9.08
C ASN A 603 5.47 -24.30 7.65
N GLY A 604 4.21 -23.95 7.40
CA GLY A 604 3.75 -23.48 6.09
C GLY A 604 4.40 -22.15 5.69
N LEU A 605 4.47 -21.17 6.61
CA LEU A 605 5.11 -19.88 6.39
C LEU A 605 6.58 -20.04 5.98
N PHE A 606 7.39 -20.67 6.83
CA PHE A 606 8.82 -20.79 6.56
C PHE A 606 9.12 -21.68 5.35
N LYS A 607 8.35 -22.72 5.07
CA LYS A 607 8.48 -23.50 3.82
C LYS A 607 8.25 -22.63 2.59
N THR A 608 7.25 -21.77 2.61
CA THR A 608 6.96 -20.84 1.51
C THR A 608 8.14 -19.91 1.30
N LEU A 609 8.66 -19.31 2.36
CA LEU A 609 9.80 -18.40 2.31
C LEU A 609 11.10 -19.10 1.85
N ILE A 610 11.39 -20.27 2.39
CA ILE A 610 12.56 -21.07 1.99
C ILE A 610 12.47 -21.49 0.51
N LYS A 611 11.28 -21.84 0.04
CA LYS A 611 11.04 -22.15 -1.38
C LYS A 611 11.28 -20.95 -2.28
N ALA A 612 10.96 -19.75 -1.83
CA ALA A 612 11.14 -18.50 -2.55
C ALA A 612 12.59 -17.98 -2.56
N LYS A 613 13.49 -18.54 -1.71
CA LYS A 613 14.90 -18.10 -1.65
C LYS A 613 15.57 -18.14 -3.04
N ALA A 614 16.29 -17.09 -3.37
CA ALA A 614 17.05 -17.01 -4.61
C ALA A 614 18.29 -17.92 -4.58
N ASP A 615 19.02 -17.91 -3.47
CA ASP A 615 20.14 -18.82 -3.22
C ASP A 615 19.76 -19.83 -2.14
N LYS A 616 19.67 -21.10 -2.55
CA LYS A 616 19.31 -22.19 -1.65
C LYS A 616 20.40 -22.54 -0.63
N LYS A 617 21.63 -22.06 -0.83
CA LYS A 617 22.78 -22.33 0.05
C LYS A 617 22.91 -21.30 1.18
N VAL A 618 22.34 -20.13 1.01
CA VAL A 618 22.38 -19.06 2.02
C VAL A 618 21.31 -19.31 3.07
N ARG A 619 21.66 -19.26 4.35
CA ARG A 619 20.71 -19.25 5.46
C ARG A 619 20.16 -17.84 5.64
N GLU A 620 18.87 -17.67 5.36
CA GLU A 620 18.24 -16.36 5.41
C GLU A 620 17.45 -16.11 6.70
N PHE A 621 16.96 -17.17 7.34
CA PHE A 621 16.04 -17.09 8.49
C PHE A 621 16.63 -17.66 9.78
N THR A 622 17.75 -18.37 9.69
CA THR A 622 18.37 -19.06 10.82
C THR A 622 19.85 -18.76 10.91
N VAL A 623 20.42 -18.90 12.11
CA VAL A 623 21.88 -18.79 12.34
C VAL A 623 22.62 -20.10 12.02
N ASP A 624 22.01 -21.24 12.29
CA ASP A 624 22.61 -22.57 12.19
C ASP A 624 21.78 -23.60 11.41
N GLY A 625 20.63 -23.18 10.89
CA GLY A 625 19.66 -24.01 10.18
C GLY A 625 18.42 -24.34 11.01
N THR A 626 18.43 -24.09 12.32
CA THR A 626 17.32 -24.38 13.24
C THR A 626 16.92 -23.14 14.03
N HIS A 627 17.90 -22.46 14.64
CA HIS A 627 17.63 -21.32 15.49
C HIS A 627 17.50 -20.03 14.66
N LEU A 628 16.45 -19.29 14.94
CA LEU A 628 16.08 -18.10 14.16
C LEU A 628 17.11 -16.97 14.36
N ASN A 629 17.53 -16.35 13.26
CA ASN A 629 18.22 -15.07 13.28
C ASN A 629 17.20 -13.92 13.52
N GLU A 630 17.63 -12.67 13.50
CA GLU A 630 16.77 -11.51 13.72
C GLU A 630 15.55 -11.50 12.80
N ARG A 631 15.80 -11.78 11.53
CA ARG A 631 14.75 -11.83 10.50
C ARG A 631 13.75 -12.98 10.74
N GLY A 632 14.25 -14.15 11.03
CA GLY A 632 13.42 -15.30 11.37
C GLY A 632 12.55 -15.03 12.60
N ASN A 633 13.12 -14.40 13.63
CA ASN A 633 12.38 -14.03 14.84
C ASN A 633 11.30 -12.98 14.56
N ALA A 634 11.57 -11.96 13.73
CA ALA A 634 10.57 -10.96 13.37
C ALA A 634 9.37 -11.59 12.63
N LEU A 635 9.63 -12.46 11.64
CA LEU A 635 8.58 -13.19 10.92
C LEU A 635 7.78 -14.11 11.84
N PHE A 636 8.47 -14.81 12.74
CA PHE A 636 7.85 -15.69 13.71
C PHE A 636 6.95 -14.89 14.67
N ALA A 637 7.45 -13.79 15.22
CA ALA A 637 6.69 -12.92 16.10
C ALA A 637 5.44 -12.37 15.42
N ASN A 638 5.56 -11.90 14.19
CA ASN A 638 4.42 -11.39 13.43
C ASN A 638 3.32 -12.44 13.24
N GLU A 639 3.69 -13.70 12.96
CA GLU A 639 2.70 -14.76 12.80
C GLU A 639 2.04 -15.16 14.13
N VAL A 640 2.80 -15.14 15.25
CA VAL A 640 2.23 -15.31 16.59
C VAL A 640 1.21 -14.22 16.86
N VAL A 641 1.59 -12.98 16.64
CA VAL A 641 0.73 -11.81 16.85
C VAL A 641 -0.53 -11.89 16.02
N LYS A 642 -0.42 -12.19 14.71
CA LYS A 642 -1.58 -12.42 13.82
C LYS A 642 -2.48 -13.54 14.33
N THR A 643 -1.91 -14.59 14.86
CA THR A 643 -2.67 -15.73 15.38
C THR A 643 -3.45 -15.35 16.62
N LEU A 644 -2.86 -14.60 17.53
CA LEU A 644 -3.53 -14.07 18.71
C LEU A 644 -4.64 -13.08 18.33
N ALA A 645 -4.45 -12.30 17.27
CA ALA A 645 -5.50 -11.45 16.69
C ALA A 645 -6.59 -12.27 15.96
N LYS A 646 -6.22 -13.34 15.24
CA LYS A 646 -7.17 -14.23 14.53
C LYS A 646 -8.02 -15.09 15.46
N ALA A 647 -7.60 -15.34 16.68
CA ALA A 647 -8.39 -16.09 17.66
C ALA A 647 -9.72 -15.38 17.99
N THR A 648 -9.87 -14.10 17.55
CA THR A 648 -11.16 -13.39 17.53
C THR A 648 -11.96 -13.61 16.23
N GLN A 649 -11.46 -14.36 15.25
CA GLN A 649 -12.08 -14.52 13.92
C GLN A 649 -13.32 -15.41 13.88
N ALA A 650 -13.69 -16.06 14.97
CA ALA A 650 -15.06 -16.60 15.09
C ALA A 650 -16.13 -15.50 14.92
N ASP A 651 -15.73 -14.21 15.06
CA ASP A 651 -16.59 -13.03 14.88
C ASP A 651 -16.29 -12.19 13.61
N ASN A 652 -15.60 -12.73 12.63
CA ASN A 652 -15.29 -12.01 11.38
C ASN A 652 -16.41 -12.06 10.32
N LYS A 653 -17.67 -12.14 10.76
CA LYS A 653 -18.77 -11.73 9.89
C LYS A 653 -18.66 -10.22 9.71
N PRO A 654 -18.79 -9.69 8.49
CA PRO A 654 -18.91 -8.26 8.30
C PRO A 654 -20.05 -7.74 9.17
N VAL A 655 -19.88 -6.61 9.83
CA VAL A 655 -20.98 -6.05 10.65
C VAL A 655 -22.07 -5.45 9.77
N PHE A 656 -21.73 -5.05 8.55
CA PHE A 656 -22.65 -4.68 7.49
C PHE A 656 -22.06 -4.95 6.11
N VAL A 657 -22.92 -5.06 5.11
CA VAL A 657 -22.60 -5.22 3.69
C VAL A 657 -23.50 -4.28 2.88
N ILE A 658 -22.93 -3.58 1.90
CA ILE A 658 -23.67 -2.83 0.88
C ILE A 658 -23.12 -3.28 -0.47
N ASP A 659 -24.01 -3.80 -1.33
CA ASP A 659 -23.63 -4.31 -2.65
C ASP A 659 -24.83 -4.32 -3.59
N SER A 660 -24.60 -4.57 -4.89
CA SER A 660 -25.67 -4.81 -5.86
C SER A 660 -26.50 -6.04 -5.52
N LEU A 661 -27.79 -6.00 -5.78
CA LEU A 661 -28.68 -7.16 -5.65
C LEU A 661 -28.22 -8.35 -6.48
N ASP A 662 -27.53 -8.14 -7.61
CA ASP A 662 -26.97 -9.21 -8.45
C ASP A 662 -25.88 -10.01 -7.73
N ASN A 663 -25.24 -9.41 -6.72
CA ASN A 663 -24.17 -10.01 -5.94
C ASN A 663 -24.63 -10.71 -4.66
N VAL A 664 -25.91 -10.67 -4.32
CA VAL A 664 -26.42 -11.13 -3.02
C VAL A 664 -26.02 -12.58 -2.69
N ALA A 665 -25.95 -13.45 -3.70
CA ALA A 665 -25.59 -14.87 -3.53
C ALA A 665 -24.15 -15.07 -3.00
N ARG A 666 -23.25 -14.10 -3.18
CA ARG A 666 -21.85 -14.18 -2.68
C ARG A 666 -21.77 -14.24 -1.17
N TYR A 667 -22.81 -13.75 -0.49
CA TYR A 667 -22.85 -13.65 0.97
C TYR A 667 -23.47 -14.87 1.67
N GLY A 668 -23.84 -15.91 0.91
CA GLY A 668 -24.50 -17.12 1.44
C GLY A 668 -23.74 -17.84 2.57
N ARG A 669 -22.44 -17.65 2.65
CA ARG A 669 -21.60 -18.26 3.71
C ARG A 669 -21.70 -17.54 5.08
N LEU A 670 -22.27 -16.35 5.13
CA LEU A 670 -22.36 -15.57 6.36
C LEU A 670 -23.46 -16.05 7.31
N CYS A 671 -24.48 -16.74 6.80
CA CYS A 671 -25.54 -17.33 7.60
C CYS A 671 -26.20 -18.49 6.85
N LYS A 672 -26.43 -19.63 7.55
CA LYS A 672 -27.07 -20.82 6.95
C LYS A 672 -28.54 -20.58 6.53
N ASN A 673 -29.20 -19.58 7.12
CA ASN A 673 -30.59 -19.25 6.84
C ASN A 673 -30.76 -18.29 5.64
N PHE A 674 -29.72 -17.92 4.93
CA PHE A 674 -29.79 -16.97 3.81
C PHE A 674 -30.45 -17.51 2.55
N ALA A 675 -30.39 -18.81 2.29
CA ALA A 675 -30.86 -19.37 1.02
C ALA A 675 -32.30 -18.99 0.65
N PRO A 676 -33.32 -19.04 1.55
CA PRO A 676 -34.67 -18.60 1.25
C PRO A 676 -34.77 -17.11 0.97
N ALA A 677 -34.07 -16.26 1.73
CA ALA A 677 -34.05 -14.82 1.56
C ALA A 677 -33.45 -14.41 0.20
N PHE A 678 -32.33 -15.03 -0.19
CA PHE A 678 -31.66 -14.73 -1.46
C PHE A 678 -32.46 -15.20 -2.66
N LYS A 679 -33.08 -16.38 -2.57
CA LYS A 679 -34.02 -16.84 -3.58
C LYS A 679 -35.19 -15.87 -3.74
N PHE A 680 -35.77 -15.40 -2.65
CA PHE A 680 -36.84 -14.42 -2.67
C PHE A 680 -36.44 -13.08 -3.30
N LEU A 681 -35.22 -12.64 -3.05
CA LEU A 681 -34.65 -11.46 -3.68
C LEU A 681 -34.43 -11.65 -5.19
N GLN A 682 -33.86 -12.77 -5.62
CA GLN A 682 -33.56 -13.07 -7.03
C GLN A 682 -34.85 -13.24 -7.86
N GLU A 683 -35.85 -13.85 -7.29
CA GLU A 683 -37.16 -14.07 -7.93
C GLU A 683 -38.12 -12.87 -7.82
N LYS A 684 -37.64 -11.74 -7.23
CA LYS A 684 -38.44 -10.53 -7.00
C LYS A 684 -39.75 -10.80 -6.27
N GLY A 685 -39.71 -11.70 -5.32
CA GLY A 685 -40.90 -12.14 -4.56
C GLY A 685 -41.69 -11.02 -3.89
N TRP A 686 -41.13 -9.82 -3.75
CA TRP A 686 -41.79 -8.65 -3.20
C TRP A 686 -42.78 -7.95 -4.17
N GLU A 687 -42.73 -8.23 -5.48
CA GLU A 687 -43.59 -7.54 -6.45
C GLU A 687 -45.10 -7.78 -6.19
N ASN A 688 -45.41 -8.91 -5.57
CA ASN A 688 -46.78 -9.30 -5.21
C ASN A 688 -47.19 -8.89 -3.78
N LEU A 689 -46.29 -8.20 -3.03
CA LEU A 689 -46.59 -7.79 -1.67
C LEU A 689 -47.27 -6.40 -1.61
N LYS A 690 -48.13 -6.20 -0.61
CA LYS A 690 -48.66 -4.87 -0.30
C LYS A 690 -47.65 -4.06 0.49
N ALA A 691 -47.47 -2.80 0.14
CA ALA A 691 -46.52 -1.88 0.82
C ALA A 691 -47.15 -1.26 2.09
N ASP A 692 -47.79 -2.07 2.93
CA ASP A 692 -48.45 -1.69 4.17
C ASP A 692 -47.71 -2.09 5.44
N GLY A 693 -46.49 -2.64 5.30
CA GLY A 693 -45.63 -3.06 6.41
C GLY A 693 -46.06 -4.39 7.06
N SER A 694 -47.00 -5.13 6.47
CA SER A 694 -47.43 -6.44 7.00
C SER A 694 -46.29 -7.48 6.84
N LYS A 695 -46.19 -8.36 7.82
CA LYS A 695 -45.19 -9.46 7.83
C LYS A 695 -45.56 -10.51 6.80
N PHE A 696 -44.63 -10.84 5.93
CA PHE A 696 -44.73 -11.96 4.98
C PHE A 696 -43.68 -13.01 5.32
N ALA A 697 -44.11 -14.22 5.67
CA ALA A 697 -43.23 -15.34 5.99
C ALA A 697 -42.64 -15.95 4.71
N ILE A 698 -41.30 -15.99 4.60
CA ILE A 698 -40.57 -16.67 3.52
C ILE A 698 -40.19 -18.09 3.97
N ASP A 699 -39.66 -18.25 5.16
CA ASP A 699 -39.36 -19.53 5.85
C ASP A 699 -39.76 -19.41 7.34
N GLY A 700 -41.06 -19.33 7.60
CA GLY A 700 -41.60 -19.21 8.95
C GLY A 700 -41.06 -18.02 9.72
N GLU A 701 -40.61 -18.26 10.95
CA GLU A 701 -39.98 -17.24 11.79
C GLU A 701 -38.48 -17.08 11.51
N LYS A 702 -37.86 -17.97 10.73
CA LYS A 702 -36.45 -17.88 10.40
C LYS A 702 -36.17 -16.81 9.34
N VAL A 703 -37.07 -16.65 8.36
CA VAL A 703 -36.94 -15.66 7.30
C VAL A 703 -38.32 -15.07 6.97
N PHE A 704 -38.43 -13.77 7.11
CA PHE A 704 -39.66 -13.06 6.77
C PHE A 704 -39.36 -11.66 6.24
N ALA A 705 -40.31 -11.08 5.52
CA ALA A 705 -40.14 -9.79 4.88
C ALA A 705 -41.26 -8.82 5.24
N PHE A 706 -40.96 -7.53 5.10
CA PHE A 706 -41.93 -6.41 5.13
C PHE A 706 -41.67 -5.56 3.87
N LEU A 707 -42.75 -5.18 3.20
CA LEU A 707 -42.71 -4.16 2.17
C LEU A 707 -43.45 -2.93 2.69
N GLN A 708 -42.79 -1.78 2.69
CA GLN A 708 -43.35 -0.57 3.26
C GLN A 708 -42.96 0.71 2.51
N ASN A 709 -43.81 1.73 2.63
CA ASN A 709 -43.48 3.10 2.27
C ASN A 709 -42.92 3.78 3.55
N ALA A 710 -41.63 3.79 3.68
CA ALA A 710 -40.97 4.29 4.86
C ALA A 710 -40.81 5.82 4.80
N GLU A 711 -41.20 6.52 5.87
CA GLU A 711 -40.94 7.95 6.01
C GLU A 711 -39.47 8.24 6.17
N LEU A 712 -38.95 9.17 5.38
CA LEU A 712 -37.52 9.57 5.43
C LEU A 712 -37.33 10.78 6.35
N LYS A 713 -36.24 10.74 7.10
CA LYS A 713 -35.86 11.79 8.07
C LYS A 713 -34.51 12.39 7.67
N PRO A 714 -34.29 13.68 7.97
CA PRO A 714 -32.93 14.23 7.83
C PRO A 714 -31.91 13.43 8.66
N TRP A 715 -30.76 13.15 8.10
CA TRP A 715 -29.68 12.37 8.72
C TRP A 715 -29.38 12.80 10.18
N ALA A 716 -29.32 14.10 10.43
CA ALA A 716 -29.01 14.64 11.76
C ALA A 716 -30.02 14.29 12.87
N LYS A 717 -31.21 13.74 12.50
CA LYS A 717 -32.30 13.34 13.41
C LYS A 717 -32.44 11.82 13.53
N SER A 718 -31.60 11.04 12.90
CA SER A 718 -31.70 9.58 12.92
C SER A 718 -31.21 8.98 14.24
N LEU A 719 -31.85 7.89 14.66
CA LEU A 719 -31.40 7.07 15.79
C LEU A 719 -30.65 5.86 15.26
N THR A 720 -29.61 5.49 15.96
CA THR A 720 -28.85 4.26 15.67
C THR A 720 -29.57 3.07 16.29
N GLU A 721 -29.84 2.05 15.49
CA GLU A 721 -30.40 0.77 15.93
C GLU A 721 -29.42 -0.38 15.70
N ALA A 722 -29.54 -1.42 16.53
CA ALA A 722 -28.85 -2.70 16.34
C ALA A 722 -29.76 -3.85 16.74
N HIS A 723 -29.55 -5.00 16.12
CA HIS A 723 -30.34 -6.21 16.35
C HIS A 723 -29.58 -7.24 17.19
N SER A 724 -30.33 -8.07 17.91
CA SER A 724 -29.74 -9.14 18.75
C SER A 724 -29.78 -10.50 18.06
N ALA A 725 -30.86 -10.80 17.33
CA ALA A 725 -31.16 -12.11 16.79
C ALA A 725 -31.26 -12.14 15.26
N TYR A 726 -31.71 -11.07 14.62
CA TYR A 726 -31.97 -11.08 13.19
C TYR A 726 -30.95 -10.23 12.42
N ILE A 727 -30.53 -10.76 11.28
CA ILE A 727 -29.84 -10.01 10.23
C ILE A 727 -30.88 -9.19 9.49
N ASP A 728 -30.62 -7.91 9.29
CA ASP A 728 -31.46 -7.00 8.52
C ASP A 728 -30.92 -6.88 7.09
N ILE A 729 -31.74 -7.18 6.09
CA ILE A 729 -31.46 -6.90 4.69
C ILE A 729 -32.46 -5.87 4.21
N GLN A 730 -32.00 -4.67 3.83
CA GLN A 730 -32.84 -3.55 3.44
C GLN A 730 -32.56 -3.16 2.00
N VAL A 731 -33.61 -3.03 1.19
CA VAL A 731 -33.51 -2.77 -0.26
C VAL A 731 -34.41 -1.60 -0.61
N PRO A 732 -33.90 -0.44 -0.98
CA PRO A 732 -34.68 0.66 -1.53
C PRO A 732 -35.15 0.32 -2.96
N LEU A 733 -36.44 0.47 -3.24
CA LEU A 733 -37.06 0.00 -4.48
C LEU A 733 -37.41 1.11 -5.47
N ASP A 734 -37.74 2.31 -5.02
CA ASP A 734 -38.23 3.43 -5.86
C ASP A 734 -37.30 4.67 -5.82
N GLY A 735 -36.21 4.61 -5.11
CA GLY A 735 -35.22 5.68 -5.02
C GLY A 735 -34.08 5.31 -4.08
N ASP A 736 -33.12 6.20 -3.92
CA ASP A 736 -31.95 6.01 -3.05
C ASP A 736 -32.32 6.31 -1.58
N GLU A 737 -31.67 5.68 -0.65
CA GLU A 737 -31.82 5.91 0.79
C GLU A 737 -30.45 6.14 1.45
N ILE A 738 -30.38 7.04 2.42
CA ILE A 738 -29.19 7.19 3.26
C ILE A 738 -29.31 6.25 4.45
N PHE A 739 -28.29 5.45 4.67
CA PHE A 739 -28.12 4.66 5.89
C PHE A 739 -26.97 5.19 6.70
N GLY A 740 -27.15 5.36 8.00
CA GLY A 740 -26.01 5.35 8.89
C GLY A 740 -25.51 3.93 9.05
N VAL A 741 -24.21 3.71 8.88
CA VAL A 741 -23.60 2.38 8.99
C VAL A 741 -22.38 2.41 9.91
N GLY A 742 -22.16 1.33 10.64
CA GLY A 742 -20.99 1.18 11.50
C GLY A 742 -21.07 -0.03 12.41
N ARG A 743 -20.03 -0.15 13.22
CA ARG A 743 -19.98 -1.14 14.29
C ARG A 743 -20.59 -0.56 15.56
N LEU A 744 -21.44 -1.31 16.22
CA LEU A 744 -21.98 -0.94 17.53
C LEU A 744 -20.85 -0.79 18.56
N ASP A 745 -20.78 0.34 19.25
CA ASP A 745 -20.02 0.46 20.50
C ASP A 745 -20.92 -0.06 21.64
N PRO A 746 -20.62 -1.21 22.23
CA PRO A 746 -21.44 -1.78 23.29
C PRO A 746 -21.39 -0.95 24.60
N ARG A 747 -20.47 0.03 24.70
CA ARG A 747 -20.38 0.98 25.83
C ARG A 747 -21.23 2.21 25.61
N GLY A 748 -21.81 2.37 24.40
CA GLY A 748 -22.68 3.48 24.06
C GLY A 748 -23.93 3.52 24.92
N ALA A 749 -24.42 4.73 25.21
CA ALA A 749 -25.65 4.88 25.98
C ALA A 749 -26.86 4.34 25.20
N GLN A 750 -27.49 3.31 25.75
CA GLN A 750 -28.73 2.75 25.20
C GLN A 750 -29.87 3.71 25.55
N LYS A 751 -30.65 4.16 24.55
CA LYS A 751 -31.71 5.17 24.74
C LYS A 751 -33.08 4.58 25.00
N ASN A 752 -33.47 3.55 24.30
CA ASN A 752 -34.81 2.93 24.45
C ASN A 752 -34.75 1.46 24.06
N PHE A 753 -35.60 0.65 24.69
CA PHE A 753 -35.74 -0.76 24.40
C PHE A 753 -37.12 -0.98 23.74
N ASN A 754 -37.15 -1.35 22.45
CA ASN A 754 -38.36 -1.60 21.69
C ASN A 754 -38.45 -3.07 21.26
N GLY A 755 -38.67 -3.98 22.22
CA GLY A 755 -38.88 -5.40 21.92
C GLY A 755 -37.63 -6.26 22.04
N PRO A 756 -37.73 -7.57 21.82
CA PRO A 756 -36.67 -8.55 22.08
C PRO A 756 -35.48 -8.48 21.15
N ASP A 757 -35.61 -7.88 19.96
CA ASP A 757 -34.56 -7.89 18.93
C ASP A 757 -33.92 -6.49 18.72
N ILE A 758 -34.65 -5.38 18.72
CA ILE A 758 -34.17 -4.05 18.40
C ILE A 758 -33.76 -3.28 19.63
N ARG A 759 -32.61 -2.61 19.60
CA ARG A 759 -32.09 -1.68 20.60
C ARG A 759 -31.60 -0.39 19.96
N PHE A 760 -31.89 0.74 20.57
CA PHE A 760 -31.47 2.05 20.09
C PHE A 760 -30.32 2.61 20.93
N TYR A 761 -29.39 3.28 20.24
CA TYR A 761 -28.17 3.80 20.83
C TYR A 761 -27.92 5.25 20.45
N GLU A 762 -27.15 5.92 21.28
CA GLU A 762 -26.60 7.22 20.98
C GLU A 762 -25.18 7.04 20.43
N GLN A 763 -25.07 6.89 19.12
CA GLN A 763 -23.79 6.65 18.45
C GLN A 763 -23.78 7.40 17.10
N LYS A 764 -22.60 8.00 16.77
CA LYS A 764 -22.37 8.54 15.41
C LYS A 764 -22.01 7.41 14.46
N LEU A 765 -22.72 7.33 13.35
CA LEU A 765 -22.49 6.40 12.26
C LEU A 765 -22.01 7.13 11.01
N LEU A 766 -21.47 6.41 10.02
CA LEU A 766 -21.10 6.95 8.73
C LEU A 766 -22.33 6.96 7.80
N PRO A 767 -22.73 8.11 7.21
CA PRO A 767 -23.79 8.12 6.22
C PRO A 767 -23.30 7.48 4.90
N VAL A 768 -24.03 6.48 4.41
CA VAL A 768 -23.79 5.83 3.14
C VAL A 768 -25.06 5.81 2.32
N LYS A 769 -24.97 6.18 1.05
CA LYS A 769 -26.10 6.14 0.12
C LYS A 769 -26.23 4.74 -0.49
N VAL A 770 -27.38 4.10 -0.27
CA VAL A 770 -27.75 2.84 -0.91
C VAL A 770 -28.69 3.18 -2.06
N ARG A 771 -28.32 2.80 -3.26
CA ARG A 771 -29.06 3.16 -4.47
C ARG A 771 -30.12 2.13 -4.79
N LYS A 772 -31.07 2.52 -5.60
CA LYS A 772 -31.98 1.57 -6.22
C LYS A 772 -31.21 0.49 -6.99
N GLY A 773 -31.48 -0.79 -6.69
CA GLY A 773 -30.72 -1.94 -7.23
C GLY A 773 -29.59 -2.43 -6.33
N GLU A 774 -29.33 -1.76 -5.23
CA GLU A 774 -28.41 -2.19 -4.17
C GLU A 774 -29.19 -2.65 -2.93
N PHE A 775 -28.52 -3.33 -2.03
CA PHE A 775 -29.00 -3.69 -0.71
C PHE A 775 -28.03 -3.29 0.39
N ALA A 776 -28.54 -3.03 1.58
CA ALA A 776 -27.76 -2.93 2.81
C ALA A 776 -28.13 -4.10 3.73
N MET A 777 -27.12 -4.80 4.27
CA MET A 777 -27.30 -5.91 5.20
C MET A 777 -26.53 -5.64 6.48
N PHE A 778 -27.19 -5.81 7.64
CA PHE A 778 -26.64 -5.53 8.96
C PHE A 778 -26.67 -6.81 9.81
N LEU A 779 -25.49 -7.21 10.32
CA LEU A 779 -25.32 -8.49 11.00
C LEU A 779 -25.25 -8.29 12.53
N PRO A 780 -26.12 -8.97 13.30
CA PRO A 780 -26.09 -8.91 14.74
C PRO A 780 -24.84 -9.61 15.32
N PRO A 781 -24.45 -9.30 16.57
CA PRO A 781 -25.03 -8.27 17.42
C PRO A 781 -24.41 -6.88 17.23
N LEU A 782 -23.44 -6.74 16.32
CA LEU A 782 -22.58 -5.55 16.21
C LEU A 782 -22.85 -4.67 14.97
N GLY A 783 -23.76 -5.07 14.09
CA GLY A 783 -24.15 -4.26 12.93
C GLY A 783 -25.06 -3.10 13.33
N ALA A 784 -24.47 -1.96 13.63
CA ALA A 784 -25.20 -0.73 13.97
C ALA A 784 -25.59 0.02 12.70
N HIS A 785 -26.86 0.46 12.62
CA HIS A 785 -27.35 1.22 11.49
C HIS A 785 -28.42 2.24 11.86
N ALA A 786 -28.63 3.20 10.98
CA ALA A 786 -29.69 4.19 11.10
C ALA A 786 -30.41 4.27 9.74
N PRO A 787 -31.53 3.56 9.57
CA PRO A 787 -32.27 3.53 8.32
C PRO A 787 -33.19 4.74 8.18
N CYS A 788 -33.85 4.85 7.03
CA CYS A 788 -34.84 5.85 6.73
C CYS A 788 -34.33 7.29 6.78
N CYS A 789 -33.12 7.52 6.22
CA CYS A 789 -32.53 8.85 6.15
C CYS A 789 -32.48 9.38 4.72
N THR A 790 -32.45 10.71 4.58
CA THR A 790 -32.32 11.41 3.29
C THR A 790 -31.40 12.63 3.42
N ASP A 791 -30.75 12.99 2.30
CA ASP A 791 -29.98 14.21 2.10
C ASP A 791 -30.61 15.15 1.04
N ASP A 792 -31.61 14.66 0.29
CA ASP A 792 -32.21 15.34 -0.84
C ASP A 792 -33.62 15.90 -0.53
N GLY A 793 -34.11 15.74 0.71
CA GLY A 793 -35.38 16.25 1.16
C GLY A 793 -36.60 15.41 0.73
N ARG A 794 -36.42 14.22 0.15
CA ARG A 794 -37.51 13.28 -0.08
C ARG A 794 -38.23 12.92 1.23
N LYS A 795 -39.53 12.69 1.16
CA LYS A 795 -40.33 12.40 2.35
C LYS A 795 -40.53 10.92 2.61
N ALA A 796 -40.44 10.09 1.59
CA ALA A 796 -40.64 8.65 1.72
C ALA A 796 -39.83 7.86 0.67
N VAL A 797 -39.60 6.57 0.96
CA VAL A 797 -39.04 5.57 0.05
C VAL A 797 -39.82 4.28 0.19
N LYS A 798 -40.18 3.66 -0.93
CA LYS A 798 -40.65 2.28 -0.95
C LYS A 798 -39.48 1.34 -0.75
N LYS A 799 -39.49 0.54 0.31
CA LYS A 799 -38.41 -0.34 0.67
C LYS A 799 -38.88 -1.72 1.10
N LEU A 800 -38.04 -2.70 0.80
CA LEU A 800 -38.15 -4.05 1.31
C LEU A 800 -37.19 -4.24 2.47
N VAL A 801 -37.67 -4.82 3.56
CA VAL A 801 -36.84 -5.25 4.71
C VAL A 801 -37.03 -6.76 4.88
N ILE A 802 -35.94 -7.50 4.88
CA ILE A 802 -35.97 -8.95 5.13
C ILE A 802 -35.20 -9.21 6.42
N LYS A 803 -35.86 -9.90 7.34
CA LYS A 803 -35.27 -10.40 8.60
C LYS A 803 -34.86 -11.85 8.44
N VAL A 804 -33.59 -12.15 8.70
CA VAL A 804 -33.03 -13.49 8.65
C VAL A 804 -32.49 -13.83 10.03
N LEU A 805 -32.99 -14.90 10.66
CA LEU A 805 -32.50 -15.35 11.96
C LEU A 805 -30.99 -15.71 11.84
N ALA A 806 -30.15 -15.03 12.61
CA ALA A 806 -28.72 -15.29 12.65
C ALA A 806 -28.41 -16.69 13.23
N ASP A 807 -27.22 -17.24 12.90
CA ASP A 807 -26.77 -18.57 13.37
C ASP A 807 -26.39 -18.54 14.86
#